data_8f411d73ec05ea61be44cf7c796814a6
#
_entry.id   8f411d73ec05ea61be44cf7c796814a6
#
_cell.length_a   1.000
_cell.length_b   1.000
_cell.length_c   1.000
_cell.angle_alpha   90.00
_cell.angle_beta   90.00
_cell.angle_gamma   90.00
#
_symmetry.space_group_name_H-M   'P 1'
#
loop_
_entity.id
_entity.type
_entity.pdbx_description
1 polymer ?
#
loop_
_entity_poly.entity_id
_entity_poly.type
_entity_poly.pdbx_seq_one_letter_code
_entity_poly.pdbx_strand_id
1 'polypeptide(L)'
;MGMTWTDDQRKVIELRDRNILVSAAAGSGKTAVLVERIIKIITDKEHPVDIDRLLIVTFTNAAAAEMRERIGNALENALKEQPDDEHLQRQLSLLHNAQITTIDSFCLYVIRNHFHEIDLEPNFRIGDEGELKLLKEDVLAKVLLKNYEESAPEFLAFVDGYASGRNDAALSGMILQLYEFSRSYPWPKKWLLAAAESYGIEDEASLESAAFMQSLLQNLKRVSEDLVALSGRAYKLTQDDDGPDMYAKALEGDLKKYKEIAASESFADFYQNYRNLSYDRLASSRGFDGNEEKLELVKKLREMGKDAVKKINRQYFFTSLEIMAEQMKKTAPMAAELVRLTLEFDETFTAEKRRKNLVDFHDLEHFALNIFVDEETGKVKKTAEEFRDNFKEIMIDEYQDSNEVQETILRAISREERGEYNLFMVGDVKQSIYRFRLARPELFMEKYDTYSLTDAKMQRIDLHKNFRSRNEVLDFSNDIFYRIMKRNLGNVEYDADAALYPGASYQEETDMFTPEILLVDGDDELLDDAAADDKKLLEARMIAKRIKELMGTQKVTDKATGELRPVQYSDMVILLRSLSGYADRFAAVLNDAGIPAHTVSATGYFSTVEVQTVLSMLRILDNPRQDIPLTAVLRSPIAGLSDEELAKLRLKDKDVRFYECVLEECERLKQEAEENPGQGRDDSEEKLYRFYVTYEKLRQLVPDTPIHELIELLLKETGYGDYAAAMPAGDRRHANLLMLVEKAIAYENTSYKGLFHFVRYIDELQKYDVDFGEADLIGENENVVRIMSIHKSKGLEFPVVFATGMGKNFNRQD
;
A
#
# COMPACT_ATOMS: atom_id res chain seq x y z
N MET A 1 7.89 -18.69 -34.43
CA MET A 1 6.76 -19.63 -34.31
C MET A 1 5.60 -18.92 -33.70
N GLY A 2 4.39 -18.94 -34.30
CA GLY A 2 3.22 -18.29 -33.70
C GLY A 2 2.89 -18.86 -32.32
N MET A 3 2.48 -18.04 -31.39
CA MET A 3 2.07 -18.45 -30.06
C MET A 3 0.87 -19.39 -30.15
N THR A 4 0.94 -20.58 -29.57
CA THR A 4 -0.18 -21.53 -29.56
C THR A 4 -1.05 -21.28 -28.33
N TRP A 5 -2.28 -20.82 -28.59
CA TRP A 5 -3.25 -20.53 -27.53
C TRP A 5 -3.95 -21.81 -27.05
N THR A 6 -4.18 -21.95 -25.75
CA THR A 6 -5.05 -23.00 -25.20
C THR A 6 -6.50 -22.76 -25.59
N ASP A 7 -7.36 -23.76 -25.44
CA ASP A 7 -8.77 -23.61 -25.76
C ASP A 7 -9.48 -22.53 -24.96
N ASP A 8 -9.14 -22.40 -23.66
CA ASP A 8 -9.72 -21.35 -22.81
C ASP A 8 -9.17 -19.97 -23.17
N GLN A 9 -7.86 -19.85 -23.46
CA GLN A 9 -7.30 -18.59 -23.97
C GLN A 9 -7.95 -18.20 -25.31
N ARG A 10 -8.22 -19.16 -26.18
CA ARG A 10 -8.91 -18.93 -27.45
C ARG A 10 -10.33 -18.43 -27.26
N LYS A 11 -11.09 -18.99 -26.31
CA LYS A 11 -12.42 -18.47 -25.92
C LYS A 11 -12.34 -17.01 -25.44
N VAL A 12 -11.37 -16.69 -24.59
CA VAL A 12 -11.14 -15.31 -24.11
C VAL A 12 -10.85 -14.36 -25.27
N ILE A 13 -10.07 -14.76 -26.25
CA ILE A 13 -9.71 -13.95 -27.42
C ILE A 13 -10.88 -13.76 -28.38
N GLU A 14 -11.74 -14.77 -28.57
CA GLU A 14 -12.72 -14.81 -29.67
C GLU A 14 -14.14 -14.46 -29.27
N LEU A 15 -14.57 -14.73 -28.05
CA LEU A 15 -15.96 -14.49 -27.61
C LEU A 15 -16.28 -12.98 -27.56
N ARG A 16 -17.47 -12.63 -28.07
CA ARG A 16 -17.98 -11.24 -28.15
C ARG A 16 -19.41 -11.14 -27.61
N ASP A 17 -19.93 -9.92 -27.47
CA ASP A 17 -21.30 -9.59 -27.11
C ASP A 17 -21.75 -10.22 -25.77
N ARG A 18 -20.87 -10.20 -24.78
CA ARG A 18 -21.09 -10.73 -23.43
C ARG A 18 -20.19 -10.06 -22.40
N ASN A 19 -20.60 -10.06 -21.15
CA ASN A 19 -19.72 -9.74 -20.05
C ASN A 19 -18.84 -10.97 -19.72
N ILE A 20 -17.53 -10.79 -19.77
CA ILE A 20 -16.58 -11.87 -19.51
C ILE A 20 -15.77 -11.52 -18.25
N LEU A 21 -15.77 -12.44 -17.29
CA LEU A 21 -14.80 -12.46 -16.22
C LEU A 21 -13.74 -13.51 -16.52
N VAL A 22 -12.50 -13.08 -16.72
CA VAL A 22 -11.35 -13.96 -16.86
C VAL A 22 -10.67 -14.09 -15.50
N SER A 23 -10.90 -15.23 -14.85
CA SER A 23 -10.15 -15.59 -13.64
C SER A 23 -8.83 -16.22 -14.09
N ALA A 24 -7.77 -15.42 -14.05
CA ALA A 24 -6.51 -15.74 -14.68
C ALA A 24 -5.41 -15.93 -13.64
N ALA A 25 -5.00 -17.16 -13.41
CA ALA A 25 -3.92 -17.49 -12.48
C ALA A 25 -2.62 -16.72 -12.77
N ALA A 26 -1.75 -16.61 -11.76
CA ALA A 26 -0.43 -16.03 -11.95
C ALA A 26 0.30 -16.67 -13.12
N GLY A 27 0.94 -15.90 -13.99
CA GLY A 27 1.69 -16.41 -15.13
C GLY A 27 0.85 -17.07 -16.25
N SER A 28 -0.48 -16.91 -16.25
CA SER A 28 -1.37 -17.49 -17.27
C SER A 28 -1.38 -16.73 -18.60
N GLY A 29 -0.59 -15.65 -18.72
CA GLY A 29 -0.51 -14.85 -19.94
C GLY A 29 -1.64 -13.82 -20.06
N LYS A 30 -2.21 -13.34 -18.94
CA LYS A 30 -3.28 -12.31 -18.88
C LYS A 30 -3.11 -11.20 -19.92
N THR A 31 -1.99 -10.50 -19.84
CA THR A 31 -1.69 -9.35 -20.72
C THR A 31 -1.56 -9.77 -22.19
N ALA A 32 -0.96 -10.95 -22.46
CA ALA A 32 -0.82 -11.45 -23.83
C ALA A 32 -2.18 -11.78 -24.46
N VAL A 33 -3.07 -12.43 -23.69
CA VAL A 33 -4.42 -12.77 -24.15
C VAL A 33 -5.26 -11.52 -24.37
N LEU A 34 -5.12 -10.50 -23.49
CA LEU A 34 -5.81 -9.22 -23.61
C LEU A 34 -5.34 -8.46 -24.86
N VAL A 35 -4.03 -8.36 -25.10
CA VAL A 35 -3.47 -7.74 -26.30
C VAL A 35 -3.96 -8.46 -27.57
N GLU A 36 -3.91 -9.79 -27.59
CA GLU A 36 -4.38 -10.57 -28.74
C GLU A 36 -5.87 -10.39 -29.00
N ARG A 37 -6.70 -10.30 -27.91
CA ARG A 37 -8.12 -9.97 -28.03
C ARG A 37 -8.33 -8.63 -28.72
N ILE A 38 -7.60 -7.59 -28.27
CA ILE A 38 -7.65 -6.24 -28.84
C ILE A 38 -7.28 -6.28 -30.32
N ILE A 39 -6.17 -6.92 -30.67
CA ILE A 39 -5.71 -7.03 -32.07
C ILE A 39 -6.76 -7.75 -32.92
N LYS A 40 -7.35 -8.83 -32.44
CA LYS A 40 -8.43 -9.56 -33.13
C LYS A 40 -9.67 -8.71 -33.36
N ILE A 41 -10.01 -7.82 -32.42
CA ILE A 41 -11.15 -6.90 -32.54
C ILE A 41 -10.88 -5.84 -33.62
N ILE A 42 -9.71 -5.21 -33.58
CA ILE A 42 -9.38 -4.15 -34.52
C ILE A 42 -9.00 -4.63 -35.92
N THR A 43 -8.57 -5.88 -36.05
CA THR A 43 -8.22 -6.47 -37.37
C THR A 43 -9.33 -7.36 -37.96
N ASP A 44 -10.50 -7.41 -37.32
CA ASP A 44 -11.65 -8.16 -37.84
C ASP A 44 -12.09 -7.56 -39.19
N LYS A 45 -12.17 -8.39 -40.21
CA LYS A 45 -12.53 -7.94 -41.56
C LYS A 45 -14.03 -7.82 -41.80
N GLU A 46 -14.83 -8.53 -41.02
CA GLU A 46 -16.28 -8.54 -41.15
C GLU A 46 -16.92 -7.42 -40.31
N HIS A 47 -16.40 -7.26 -39.09
CA HIS A 47 -16.89 -6.29 -38.11
C HIS A 47 -15.74 -5.50 -37.45
N PRO A 48 -15.00 -4.68 -38.21
CA PRO A 48 -13.85 -3.94 -37.68
C PRO A 48 -14.31 -2.89 -36.66
N VAL A 49 -13.60 -2.84 -35.55
CA VAL A 49 -13.81 -1.83 -34.51
C VAL A 49 -12.56 -0.95 -34.43
N ASP A 50 -12.73 0.36 -34.50
CA ASP A 50 -11.63 1.28 -34.32
C ASP A 50 -11.10 1.25 -32.88
N ILE A 51 -9.79 1.38 -32.69
CA ILE A 51 -9.14 1.30 -31.38
C ILE A 51 -9.63 2.36 -30.39
N ASP A 52 -10.04 3.54 -30.87
CA ASP A 52 -10.63 4.63 -30.08
C ASP A 52 -12.07 4.34 -29.59
N ARG A 53 -12.68 3.24 -30.09
CA ARG A 53 -13.96 2.71 -29.62
C ARG A 53 -13.80 1.65 -28.51
N LEU A 54 -12.57 1.42 -28.05
CA LEU A 54 -12.27 0.56 -26.93
C LEU A 54 -11.82 1.39 -25.76
N LEU A 55 -12.32 1.07 -24.56
CA LEU A 55 -11.77 1.59 -23.31
C LEU A 55 -10.96 0.48 -22.66
N ILE A 56 -9.66 0.72 -22.45
CA ILE A 56 -8.75 -0.24 -21.85
C ILE A 56 -8.18 0.38 -20.59
N VAL A 57 -8.62 -0.13 -19.46
CA VAL A 57 -8.25 0.37 -18.12
C VAL A 57 -7.22 -0.56 -17.50
N THR A 58 -6.10 0.01 -17.08
CA THR A 58 -5.01 -0.67 -16.36
C THR A 58 -4.81 -0.07 -14.98
N PHE A 59 -4.13 -0.79 -14.10
CA PHE A 59 -3.89 -0.32 -12.73
C PHE A 59 -2.81 0.76 -12.62
N THR A 60 -1.81 0.77 -13.51
CA THR A 60 -0.68 1.71 -13.49
C THR A 60 -0.46 2.36 -14.85
N ASN A 61 0.08 3.57 -14.84
CA ASN A 61 0.48 4.27 -16.08
C ASN A 61 1.56 3.49 -16.87
N ALA A 62 2.47 2.81 -16.16
CA ALA A 62 3.48 1.95 -16.79
C ALA A 62 2.83 0.79 -17.54
N ALA A 63 1.84 0.10 -16.93
CA ALA A 63 1.09 -0.97 -17.59
C ALA A 63 0.31 -0.46 -18.81
N ALA A 64 -0.29 0.75 -18.73
CA ALA A 64 -0.97 1.37 -19.87
C ALA A 64 -0.01 1.69 -21.01
N ALA A 65 1.18 2.21 -20.69
CA ALA A 65 2.23 2.51 -21.67
C ALA A 65 2.74 1.22 -22.34
N GLU A 66 3.04 0.18 -21.56
CA GLU A 66 3.43 -1.15 -22.08
C GLU A 66 2.34 -1.75 -22.97
N MET A 67 1.07 -1.67 -22.56
CA MET A 67 -0.05 -2.15 -23.34
C MET A 67 -0.13 -1.44 -24.70
N ARG A 68 0.01 -0.12 -24.69
CA ARG A 68 0.00 0.72 -25.91
C ARG A 68 1.15 0.35 -26.83
N GLU A 69 2.35 0.16 -26.29
CA GLU A 69 3.54 -0.28 -27.05
C GLU A 69 3.32 -1.65 -27.68
N ARG A 70 2.81 -2.62 -26.93
CA ARG A 70 2.54 -3.98 -27.43
C ARG A 70 1.50 -3.99 -28.55
N ILE A 71 0.43 -3.19 -28.43
CA ILE A 71 -0.59 -3.03 -29.47
C ILE A 71 0.02 -2.37 -30.68
N GLY A 72 0.81 -1.30 -30.52
CA GLY A 72 1.51 -0.62 -31.61
C GLY A 72 2.42 -1.58 -32.40
N ASN A 73 3.28 -2.31 -31.69
CA ASN A 73 4.17 -3.31 -32.30
C ASN A 73 3.39 -4.41 -33.05
N ALA A 74 2.27 -4.85 -32.52
CA ALA A 74 1.42 -5.85 -33.20
C ALA A 74 0.76 -5.29 -34.47
N LEU A 75 0.26 -4.06 -34.44
CA LEU A 75 -0.29 -3.37 -35.62
C LEU A 75 0.78 -3.13 -36.69
N GLU A 76 1.98 -2.69 -36.31
CA GLU A 76 3.11 -2.52 -37.24
C GLU A 76 3.49 -3.82 -37.91
N ASN A 77 3.50 -4.94 -37.16
CA ASN A 77 3.80 -6.25 -37.73
C ASN A 77 2.69 -6.72 -38.69
N ALA A 78 1.42 -6.50 -38.34
CA ALA A 78 0.30 -6.78 -39.25
C ALA A 78 0.40 -5.92 -40.52
N LEU A 79 0.80 -4.67 -40.41
CA LEU A 79 0.97 -3.75 -41.56
C LEU A 79 2.17 -4.15 -42.45
N LYS A 80 3.25 -4.73 -41.88
CA LYS A 80 4.36 -5.29 -42.66
C LYS A 80 3.90 -6.45 -43.56
N GLU A 81 2.92 -7.23 -43.09
CA GLU A 81 2.33 -8.33 -43.88
C GLU A 81 1.30 -7.81 -44.91
N GLN A 82 0.63 -6.72 -44.64
CA GLN A 82 -0.39 -6.09 -45.49
C GLN A 82 -0.14 -4.56 -45.59
N PRO A 83 0.89 -4.10 -46.37
CA PRO A 83 1.32 -2.71 -46.36
C PRO A 83 0.29 -1.69 -46.89
N ASP A 84 -0.62 -2.13 -47.74
CA ASP A 84 -1.63 -1.31 -48.38
C ASP A 84 -2.98 -1.33 -47.63
N ASP A 85 -3.04 -1.90 -46.44
CA ASP A 85 -4.28 -1.95 -45.64
C ASP A 85 -4.53 -0.59 -44.96
N GLU A 86 -5.46 0.19 -45.58
CA GLU A 86 -5.83 1.53 -45.11
C GLU A 86 -6.43 1.49 -43.69
N HIS A 87 -7.10 0.41 -43.31
CA HIS A 87 -7.68 0.27 -41.97
C HIS A 87 -6.56 0.15 -40.91
N LEU A 88 -5.56 -0.71 -41.13
CA LEU A 88 -4.42 -0.84 -40.21
C LEU A 88 -3.62 0.47 -40.08
N GLN A 89 -3.41 1.20 -41.19
CA GLN A 89 -2.74 2.53 -41.17
C GLN A 89 -3.55 3.52 -40.32
N ARG A 90 -4.88 3.50 -40.46
CA ARG A 90 -5.77 4.33 -39.66
C ARG A 90 -5.69 3.95 -38.16
N GLN A 91 -5.66 2.66 -37.80
CA GLN A 91 -5.55 2.22 -36.40
C GLN A 91 -4.27 2.72 -35.74
N LEU A 92 -3.12 2.68 -36.42
CA LEU A 92 -1.88 3.27 -35.89
C LEU A 92 -2.01 4.76 -35.60
N SER A 93 -2.69 5.50 -36.47
CA SER A 93 -2.94 6.94 -36.25
C SER A 93 -3.88 7.18 -35.07
N LEU A 94 -4.92 6.36 -34.90
CA LEU A 94 -5.88 6.45 -33.80
C LEU A 94 -5.32 6.00 -32.45
N LEU A 95 -4.25 5.18 -32.44
CA LEU A 95 -3.67 4.63 -31.22
C LEU A 95 -3.21 5.72 -30.24
N HIS A 96 -2.77 6.87 -30.71
CA HIS A 96 -2.39 8.00 -29.85
C HIS A 96 -3.57 8.59 -29.07
N ASN A 97 -4.77 8.52 -29.61
CA ASN A 97 -6.01 9.04 -29.01
C ASN A 97 -6.82 7.95 -28.30
N ALA A 98 -6.43 6.68 -28.44
CA ALA A 98 -7.12 5.57 -27.83
C ALA A 98 -7.08 5.64 -26.29
N GLN A 99 -8.20 5.29 -25.66
CA GLN A 99 -8.34 5.27 -24.21
C GLN A 99 -7.70 3.99 -23.62
N ILE A 100 -6.35 3.94 -23.67
CA ILE A 100 -5.52 2.93 -22.99
C ILE A 100 -4.86 3.64 -21.80
N THR A 101 -5.44 3.50 -20.60
CA THR A 101 -5.16 4.46 -19.53
C THR A 101 -5.46 3.87 -18.14
N THR A 102 -5.09 4.57 -17.07
CA THR A 102 -5.60 4.25 -15.74
C THR A 102 -7.01 4.80 -15.54
N ILE A 103 -7.74 4.29 -14.56
CA ILE A 103 -9.10 4.78 -14.27
C ILE A 103 -9.10 6.27 -13.92
N ASP A 104 -8.12 6.74 -13.14
CA ASP A 104 -8.00 8.16 -12.77
C ASP A 104 -7.77 9.05 -14.00
N SER A 105 -6.92 8.59 -14.92
CA SER A 105 -6.66 9.31 -16.16
C SER A 105 -7.90 9.34 -17.07
N PHE A 106 -8.69 8.26 -17.08
CA PHE A 106 -9.99 8.25 -17.77
C PHE A 106 -10.97 9.22 -17.10
N CYS A 107 -11.08 9.21 -15.77
CA CYS A 107 -11.90 10.18 -15.04
C CYS A 107 -11.48 11.63 -15.34
N LEU A 108 -10.18 11.90 -15.35
CA LEU A 108 -9.65 13.22 -15.72
C LEU A 108 -10.04 13.62 -17.15
N TYR A 109 -9.99 12.67 -18.11
CA TYR A 109 -10.45 12.90 -19.48
C TYR A 109 -11.95 13.27 -19.51
N VAL A 110 -12.79 12.54 -18.77
CA VAL A 110 -14.22 12.83 -18.65
C VAL A 110 -14.45 14.24 -18.10
N ILE A 111 -13.80 14.56 -16.98
CA ILE A 111 -13.95 15.87 -16.33
C ILE A 111 -13.51 17.01 -17.25
N ARG A 112 -12.38 16.89 -17.93
CA ARG A 112 -11.88 17.94 -18.83
C ARG A 112 -12.81 18.23 -20.01
N ASN A 113 -13.60 17.24 -20.45
CA ASN A 113 -14.57 17.41 -21.52
C ASN A 113 -15.94 17.85 -21.02
N HIS A 114 -16.27 17.61 -19.73
CA HIS A 114 -17.60 17.84 -19.17
C HIS A 114 -17.58 18.66 -17.87
N PHE A 115 -16.51 19.43 -17.62
CA PHE A 115 -16.31 20.23 -16.39
C PHE A 115 -17.50 21.14 -16.06
N HIS A 116 -18.23 21.62 -17.10
CA HIS A 116 -19.40 22.47 -16.95
C HIS A 116 -20.60 21.77 -16.28
N GLU A 117 -20.68 20.44 -16.29
CA GLU A 117 -21.76 19.68 -15.64
C GLU A 117 -21.61 19.61 -14.12
N ILE A 118 -20.43 19.92 -13.60
CA ILE A 118 -20.07 19.85 -12.18
C ILE A 118 -19.60 21.19 -11.60
N ASP A 119 -19.85 22.29 -12.33
CA ASP A 119 -19.45 23.66 -11.96
C ASP A 119 -17.97 23.76 -11.57
N LEU A 120 -17.08 23.10 -12.36
CA LEU A 120 -15.64 23.15 -12.16
C LEU A 120 -15.00 24.12 -13.16
N GLU A 121 -14.04 24.92 -12.69
CA GLU A 121 -13.29 25.81 -13.58
C GLU A 121 -12.38 25.01 -14.52
N PRO A 122 -12.28 25.37 -15.82
CA PRO A 122 -11.51 24.60 -16.81
C PRO A 122 -10.00 24.56 -16.53
N ASN A 123 -9.47 25.52 -15.78
CA ASN A 123 -8.07 25.64 -15.40
C ASN A 123 -7.71 24.91 -14.09
N PHE A 124 -8.55 24.00 -13.63
CA PHE A 124 -8.24 23.19 -12.46
C PHE A 124 -6.96 22.37 -12.64
N ARG A 125 -6.26 22.12 -11.53
CA ARG A 125 -5.11 21.25 -11.50
C ARG A 125 -5.26 20.18 -10.41
N ILE A 126 -4.57 19.08 -10.59
CA ILE A 126 -4.42 18.08 -9.53
C ILE A 126 -3.46 18.64 -8.50
N GLY A 127 -3.86 18.65 -7.23
CA GLY A 127 -3.04 19.12 -6.14
C GLY A 127 -1.88 18.15 -5.86
N ASP A 128 -0.72 18.72 -5.53
CA ASP A 128 0.40 17.95 -4.99
C ASP A 128 0.02 17.31 -3.65
N GLU A 129 0.54 16.12 -3.36
CA GLU A 129 0.17 15.38 -2.15
C GLU A 129 0.47 16.15 -0.86
N GLY A 130 1.62 16.83 -0.81
CA GLY A 130 1.98 17.65 0.34
C GLY A 130 1.12 18.91 0.45
N GLU A 131 0.78 19.54 -0.69
CA GLU A 131 -0.15 20.68 -0.72
C GLU A 131 -1.54 20.29 -0.20
N LEU A 132 -2.07 19.15 -0.64
CA LEU A 132 -3.35 18.65 -0.18
C LEU A 132 -3.34 18.28 1.31
N LYS A 133 -2.24 17.74 1.82
CA LYS A 133 -2.08 17.46 3.25
C LYS A 133 -2.09 18.74 4.08
N LEU A 134 -1.28 19.75 3.71
CA LEU A 134 -1.32 21.04 4.37
C LEU A 134 -2.73 21.64 4.35
N LEU A 135 -3.41 21.56 3.21
CA LEU A 135 -4.76 22.09 3.09
C LEU A 135 -5.75 21.35 3.98
N LYS A 136 -5.65 20.00 4.08
CA LYS A 136 -6.48 19.20 5.00
C LYS A 136 -6.28 19.63 6.45
N GLU A 137 -5.04 19.83 6.89
CA GLU A 137 -4.74 20.29 8.25
C GLU A 137 -5.24 21.70 8.52
N ASP A 138 -5.01 22.63 7.61
CA ASP A 138 -5.47 24.00 7.75
C ASP A 138 -7.01 24.08 7.84
N VAL A 139 -7.71 23.27 7.01
CA VAL A 139 -9.18 23.19 7.04
C VAL A 139 -9.66 22.52 8.32
N LEU A 140 -9.04 21.43 8.73
CA LEU A 140 -9.43 20.72 9.95
C LEU A 140 -9.23 21.60 11.19
N ALA A 141 -8.12 22.33 11.27
CA ALA A 141 -7.89 23.29 12.34
C ALA A 141 -8.97 24.37 12.38
N LYS A 142 -9.42 24.89 11.22
CA LYS A 142 -10.52 25.86 11.13
C LYS A 142 -11.84 25.26 11.59
N VAL A 143 -12.17 24.04 11.18
CA VAL A 143 -13.40 23.34 11.59
C VAL A 143 -13.42 23.10 13.09
N LEU A 144 -12.33 22.60 13.66
CA LEU A 144 -12.22 22.38 15.10
C LEU A 144 -12.31 23.70 15.89
N LEU A 145 -11.58 24.75 15.45
CA LEU A 145 -11.62 26.06 16.11
C LEU A 145 -13.04 26.62 16.14
N LYS A 146 -13.76 26.60 15.03
CA LYS A 146 -15.16 27.02 14.94
C LYS A 146 -16.04 26.26 15.93
N ASN A 147 -15.90 24.93 16.01
CA ASN A 147 -16.71 24.11 16.92
C ASN A 147 -16.34 24.37 18.41
N TYR A 148 -15.06 24.69 18.72
CA TYR A 148 -14.68 25.13 20.06
C TYR A 148 -15.29 26.52 20.43
N GLU A 149 -15.35 27.43 19.48
CA GLU A 149 -15.98 28.75 19.68
C GLU A 149 -17.51 28.63 19.90
N GLU A 150 -18.17 27.78 19.14
CA GLU A 150 -19.60 27.49 19.24
C GLU A 150 -19.94 26.71 20.53
N SER A 151 -19.00 25.86 20.99
CA SER A 151 -19.10 25.13 22.27
C SER A 151 -20.40 24.31 22.41
N ALA A 152 -20.87 23.68 21.34
CA ALA A 152 -22.08 22.84 21.38
C ALA A 152 -21.89 21.67 22.36
N PRO A 153 -22.93 21.34 23.19
CA PRO A 153 -22.79 20.27 24.18
C PRO A 153 -22.38 18.92 23.61
N GLU A 154 -22.85 18.56 22.42
CA GLU A 154 -22.54 17.31 21.72
C GLU A 154 -21.05 17.26 21.34
N PHE A 155 -20.51 18.38 20.82
CA PHE A 155 -19.10 18.51 20.49
C PHE A 155 -18.22 18.43 21.74
N LEU A 156 -18.56 19.14 22.80
CA LEU A 156 -17.82 19.10 24.07
C LEU A 156 -17.82 17.69 24.68
N ALA A 157 -18.94 16.98 24.63
CA ALA A 157 -19.04 15.60 25.09
C ALA A 157 -18.15 14.67 24.24
N PHE A 158 -18.09 14.88 22.93
CA PHE A 158 -17.21 14.14 22.02
C PHE A 158 -15.73 14.40 22.33
N VAL A 159 -15.35 15.66 22.54
CA VAL A 159 -13.99 16.05 22.97
C VAL A 159 -13.61 15.40 24.30
N ASP A 160 -14.48 15.48 25.30
CA ASP A 160 -14.25 14.87 26.63
C ASP A 160 -14.09 13.36 26.56
N GLY A 161 -14.78 12.71 25.62
CA GLY A 161 -14.74 11.26 25.44
C GLY A 161 -13.48 10.75 24.72
N TYR A 162 -12.95 11.52 23.78
CA TYR A 162 -11.93 11.03 22.84
C TYR A 162 -10.63 11.86 22.80
N ALA A 163 -10.59 13.08 23.30
CA ALA A 163 -9.36 13.84 23.40
C ALA A 163 -8.48 13.33 24.56
N SER A 164 -7.19 13.20 24.32
CA SER A 164 -6.23 12.71 25.34
C SER A 164 -5.72 13.80 26.28
N GLY A 165 -6.59 14.58 26.88
CA GLY A 165 -6.28 15.48 27.99
C GLY A 165 -5.24 16.62 27.79
N ARG A 166 -4.42 16.58 26.73
CA ARG A 166 -3.41 17.59 26.42
C ARG A 166 -3.44 18.12 24.99
N ASN A 167 -4.04 17.37 24.07
CA ASN A 167 -4.22 17.76 22.68
C ASN A 167 -5.41 17.00 22.07
N ASP A 168 -5.90 17.50 20.96
CA ASP A 168 -7.02 16.95 20.16
C ASP A 168 -6.55 16.23 18.89
N ALA A 169 -5.28 15.83 18.82
CA ALA A 169 -4.73 15.12 17.67
C ALA A 169 -5.47 13.80 17.37
N ALA A 170 -6.00 13.13 18.41
CA ALA A 170 -6.82 11.94 18.25
C ALA A 170 -8.12 12.23 17.47
N LEU A 171 -8.78 13.36 17.77
CA LEU A 171 -9.99 13.78 17.06
C LEU A 171 -9.70 14.08 15.60
N SER A 172 -8.63 14.82 15.34
CA SER A 172 -8.14 15.12 14.00
C SER A 172 -7.90 13.84 13.20
N GLY A 173 -7.21 12.86 13.81
CA GLY A 173 -6.97 11.55 13.21
C GLY A 173 -8.24 10.80 12.87
N MET A 174 -9.22 10.77 13.78
CA MET A 174 -10.50 10.07 13.57
C MET A 174 -11.31 10.71 12.43
N ILE A 175 -11.39 12.04 12.38
CA ILE A 175 -12.12 12.75 11.32
C ILE A 175 -11.48 12.48 9.95
N LEU A 176 -10.15 12.59 9.85
CA LEU A 176 -9.46 12.34 8.58
C LEU A 176 -9.55 10.89 8.15
N GLN A 177 -9.40 9.94 9.06
CA GLN A 177 -9.52 8.52 8.75
C GLN A 177 -10.94 8.17 8.26
N LEU A 178 -11.98 8.70 8.91
CA LEU A 178 -13.36 8.47 8.50
C LEU A 178 -13.65 9.15 7.15
N TYR A 179 -13.13 10.36 6.93
CA TYR A 179 -13.21 11.06 5.65
C TYR A 179 -12.60 10.23 4.53
N GLU A 180 -11.32 9.83 4.67
CA GLU A 180 -10.61 9.04 3.66
C GLU A 180 -11.34 7.71 3.35
N PHE A 181 -11.82 7.03 4.39
CA PHE A 181 -12.55 5.78 4.23
C PHE A 181 -13.85 5.97 3.48
N SER A 182 -14.61 7.03 3.80
CA SER A 182 -15.88 7.33 3.14
C SER A 182 -15.75 7.58 1.64
N ARG A 183 -14.59 8.12 1.20
CA ARG A 183 -14.31 8.40 -0.22
C ARG A 183 -14.18 7.14 -1.09
N SER A 184 -14.09 5.96 -0.51
CA SER A 184 -14.13 4.68 -1.25
C SER A 184 -15.54 4.25 -1.68
N TYR A 185 -16.57 4.95 -1.20
CA TYR A 185 -17.97 4.68 -1.56
C TYR A 185 -18.47 5.67 -2.60
N PRO A 186 -19.37 5.25 -3.50
CA PRO A 186 -19.91 6.12 -4.56
C PRO A 186 -20.54 7.41 -4.03
N TRP A 187 -21.24 7.33 -2.88
CA TRP A 187 -21.95 8.42 -2.24
C TRP A 187 -21.50 8.58 -0.79
N PRO A 188 -20.35 9.26 -0.52
CA PRO A 188 -19.76 9.36 0.81
C PRO A 188 -20.72 9.89 1.87
N LYS A 189 -21.48 10.95 1.56
CA LYS A 189 -22.44 11.55 2.50
C LYS A 189 -23.55 10.56 2.88
N LYS A 190 -24.12 9.83 1.93
CA LYS A 190 -25.15 8.83 2.19
C LYS A 190 -24.61 7.70 3.04
N TRP A 191 -23.39 7.24 2.72
CA TRP A 191 -22.73 6.18 3.48
C TRP A 191 -22.46 6.61 4.92
N LEU A 192 -21.91 7.82 5.14
CA LEU A 192 -21.63 8.36 6.47
C LEU A 192 -22.90 8.46 7.32
N LEU A 193 -23.98 8.96 6.77
CA LEU A 193 -25.28 9.05 7.48
C LEU A 193 -25.82 7.67 7.82
N ALA A 194 -25.81 6.72 6.89
CA ALA A 194 -26.24 5.35 7.15
C ALA A 194 -25.35 4.65 8.20
N ALA A 195 -24.03 4.93 8.19
CA ALA A 195 -23.12 4.43 9.21
C ALA A 195 -23.47 4.97 10.61
N ALA A 196 -23.79 6.26 10.73
CA ALA A 196 -24.25 6.83 12.01
C ALA A 196 -25.58 6.22 12.46
N GLU A 197 -26.54 6.03 11.54
CA GLU A 197 -27.83 5.41 11.84
C GLU A 197 -27.68 3.97 12.34
N SER A 198 -26.63 3.24 11.91
CA SER A 198 -26.37 1.88 12.37
C SER A 198 -26.07 1.76 13.87
N TYR A 199 -25.71 2.89 14.53
CA TYR A 199 -25.57 2.99 15.98
C TYR A 199 -26.90 3.24 16.72
N GLY A 200 -28.00 3.43 16.01
CA GLY A 200 -29.32 3.68 16.55
C GLY A 200 -29.95 2.43 17.19
N ILE A 201 -29.24 1.85 18.16
CA ILE A 201 -29.66 0.66 18.90
C ILE A 201 -30.54 1.09 20.09
N GLU A 202 -31.76 0.60 20.16
CA GLU A 202 -32.70 0.93 21.25
C GLU A 202 -32.73 -0.14 22.35
N ASP A 203 -32.57 -1.40 21.96
CA ASP A 203 -32.69 -2.56 22.85
C ASP A 203 -31.88 -3.76 22.35
N GLU A 204 -31.95 -4.88 23.07
CA GLU A 204 -31.26 -6.12 22.73
C GLU A 204 -31.70 -6.67 21.36
N ALA A 205 -32.99 -6.57 21.01
CA ALA A 205 -33.51 -7.12 19.76
C ALA A 205 -32.98 -6.33 18.54
N SER A 206 -32.95 -5.00 18.65
CA SER A 206 -32.37 -4.12 17.62
C SER A 206 -30.87 -4.34 17.49
N LEU A 207 -30.16 -4.56 18.61
CA LEU A 207 -28.71 -4.90 18.57
C LEU A 207 -28.47 -6.24 17.87
N GLU A 208 -29.25 -7.29 18.25
CA GLU A 208 -29.06 -8.63 17.66
C GLU A 208 -29.36 -8.67 16.16
N SER A 209 -30.33 -7.86 15.70
CA SER A 209 -30.70 -7.74 14.28
C SER A 209 -29.76 -6.85 13.46
N ALA A 210 -28.87 -6.05 14.09
CA ALA A 210 -27.97 -5.17 13.40
C ALA A 210 -27.00 -5.94 12.47
N ALA A 211 -26.71 -5.38 11.29
CA ALA A 211 -25.89 -6.04 10.26
C ALA A 211 -24.50 -6.46 10.78
N PHE A 212 -23.84 -5.61 11.59
CA PHE A 212 -22.55 -5.93 12.19
C PHE A 212 -22.65 -7.07 13.20
N MET A 213 -23.76 -7.20 13.93
CA MET A 213 -24.00 -8.30 14.86
C MET A 213 -24.21 -9.60 14.09
N GLN A 214 -24.95 -9.58 12.98
CA GLN A 214 -25.11 -10.75 12.11
C GLN A 214 -23.77 -11.22 11.54
N SER A 215 -22.90 -10.29 11.15
CA SER A 215 -21.53 -10.60 10.72
C SER A 215 -20.69 -11.21 11.86
N LEU A 216 -20.84 -10.71 13.09
CA LEU A 216 -20.20 -11.28 14.27
C LEU A 216 -20.69 -12.71 14.52
N LEU A 217 -22.00 -12.97 14.44
CA LEU A 217 -22.57 -14.31 14.63
C LEU A 217 -22.02 -15.31 13.61
N GLN A 218 -21.93 -14.92 12.34
CA GLN A 218 -21.30 -15.74 11.30
C GLN A 218 -19.85 -16.06 11.62
N ASN A 219 -19.09 -15.07 12.10
CA ASN A 219 -17.69 -15.26 12.52
C ASN A 219 -17.58 -16.20 13.74
N LEU A 220 -18.44 -16.03 14.75
CA LEU A 220 -18.47 -16.90 15.93
C LEU A 220 -18.80 -18.35 15.55
N LYS A 221 -19.75 -18.57 14.65
CA LYS A 221 -20.08 -19.89 14.12
C LYS A 221 -18.89 -20.55 13.47
N ARG A 222 -18.20 -19.84 12.57
CA ARG A 222 -17.00 -20.33 11.91
C ARG A 222 -15.87 -20.70 12.89
N VAL A 223 -15.58 -19.81 13.85
CA VAL A 223 -14.54 -20.07 14.86
C VAL A 223 -14.93 -21.28 15.72
N SER A 224 -16.22 -21.49 15.98
CA SER A 224 -16.70 -22.65 16.71
C SER A 224 -16.54 -23.94 15.91
N GLU A 225 -16.73 -23.92 14.59
CA GLU A 225 -16.44 -25.02 13.68
C GLU A 225 -14.96 -25.36 13.65
N ASP A 226 -14.07 -24.35 13.67
CA ASP A 226 -12.63 -24.56 13.81
C ASP A 226 -12.25 -25.21 15.14
N LEU A 227 -12.91 -24.85 16.26
CA LEU A 227 -12.74 -25.50 17.54
C LEU A 227 -13.20 -26.97 17.51
N VAL A 228 -14.29 -27.29 16.82
CA VAL A 228 -14.75 -28.66 16.59
C VAL A 228 -13.71 -29.46 15.82
N ALA A 229 -13.15 -28.89 14.73
CA ALA A 229 -12.14 -29.54 13.93
C ALA A 229 -10.84 -29.79 14.73
N LEU A 230 -10.38 -28.77 15.48
CA LEU A 230 -9.20 -28.84 16.33
C LEU A 230 -9.34 -29.93 17.41
N SER A 231 -10.47 -29.93 18.13
CA SER A 231 -10.79 -30.92 19.16
C SER A 231 -11.00 -32.30 18.56
N GLY A 232 -11.62 -32.40 17.40
CA GLY A 232 -11.80 -33.66 16.67
C GLY A 232 -10.47 -34.28 16.27
N ARG A 233 -9.48 -33.47 15.83
CA ARG A 233 -8.11 -33.93 15.56
C ARG A 233 -7.43 -34.44 16.83
N ALA A 234 -7.53 -33.69 17.93
CA ALA A 234 -6.96 -34.09 19.20
C ALA A 234 -7.58 -35.42 19.71
N TYR A 235 -8.90 -35.56 19.61
CA TYR A 235 -9.61 -36.78 19.97
C TYR A 235 -9.19 -37.98 19.10
N LYS A 236 -9.09 -37.78 17.77
CA LYS A 236 -8.66 -38.84 16.86
C LYS A 236 -7.29 -39.38 17.20
N LEU A 237 -6.32 -38.52 17.54
CA LEU A 237 -4.98 -38.94 17.95
C LEU A 237 -4.98 -39.81 19.21
N THR A 238 -5.99 -39.71 20.06
CA THR A 238 -6.12 -40.60 21.24
C THR A 238 -6.65 -41.98 20.90
N GLN A 239 -7.18 -42.20 19.68
CA GLN A 239 -7.70 -43.46 19.20
C GLN A 239 -6.66 -44.27 18.41
N ASP A 240 -5.47 -43.72 18.15
CA ASP A 240 -4.38 -44.40 17.51
C ASP A 240 -3.80 -45.45 18.47
N ASP A 241 -3.27 -46.56 17.96
CA ASP A 241 -2.72 -47.65 18.78
C ASP A 241 -1.59 -47.21 19.74
N ASP A 242 -0.83 -46.17 19.32
CA ASP A 242 0.27 -45.57 20.10
C ASP A 242 -0.13 -44.21 20.71
N GLY A 243 -1.39 -43.84 20.65
CA GLY A 243 -1.92 -42.57 21.10
C GLY A 243 -2.22 -42.51 22.60
N PRO A 244 -2.42 -41.31 23.20
CA PRO A 244 -2.73 -41.15 24.62
C PRO A 244 -4.21 -41.44 24.94
N ASP A 245 -4.62 -42.70 24.91
CA ASP A 245 -6.02 -43.18 25.10
C ASP A 245 -6.61 -42.71 26.42
N MET A 246 -5.79 -42.52 27.48
CA MET A 246 -6.25 -42.00 28.77
C MET A 246 -6.85 -40.57 28.69
N TYR A 247 -6.61 -39.85 27.63
CA TYR A 247 -7.21 -38.51 27.39
C TYR A 247 -8.52 -38.55 26.60
N ALA A 248 -8.86 -39.69 26.00
CA ALA A 248 -10.00 -39.83 25.10
C ALA A 248 -11.30 -39.32 25.68
N LYS A 249 -11.63 -39.72 26.94
CA LYS A 249 -12.86 -39.30 27.62
C LYS A 249 -12.98 -37.79 27.81
N ALA A 250 -11.87 -37.13 28.17
CA ALA A 250 -11.86 -35.67 28.37
C ALA A 250 -12.00 -34.94 27.05
N LEU A 251 -11.36 -35.42 26.01
CA LEU A 251 -11.41 -34.81 24.66
C LEU A 251 -12.76 -35.07 23.95
N GLU A 252 -13.38 -36.23 24.17
CA GLU A 252 -14.74 -36.49 23.70
C GLU A 252 -15.75 -35.52 24.34
N GLY A 253 -15.58 -35.24 25.65
CA GLY A 253 -16.37 -34.25 26.36
C GLY A 253 -16.17 -32.83 25.81
N ASP A 254 -14.90 -32.44 25.53
CA ASP A 254 -14.58 -31.15 24.95
C ASP A 254 -15.17 -31.03 23.53
N LEU A 255 -15.03 -32.05 22.69
CA LEU A 255 -15.57 -32.11 21.34
C LEU A 255 -17.10 -31.97 21.31
N LYS A 256 -17.79 -32.65 22.24
CA LYS A 256 -19.26 -32.53 22.37
C LYS A 256 -19.66 -31.09 22.68
N LYS A 257 -19.00 -30.45 23.63
CA LYS A 257 -19.28 -29.05 24.03
C LYS A 257 -19.02 -28.08 22.89
N TYR A 258 -17.94 -28.25 22.14
CA TYR A 258 -17.66 -27.41 20.95
C TYR A 258 -18.69 -27.61 19.82
N LYS A 259 -19.23 -28.85 19.65
CA LYS A 259 -20.37 -29.08 18.73
C LYS A 259 -21.63 -28.37 19.17
N GLU A 260 -21.91 -28.33 20.48
CA GLU A 260 -23.03 -27.58 21.05
C GLU A 260 -22.88 -26.09 20.81
N ILE A 261 -21.65 -25.54 20.98
CA ILE A 261 -21.38 -24.13 20.66
C ILE A 261 -21.54 -23.86 19.16
N ALA A 262 -21.03 -24.71 18.28
CA ALA A 262 -21.17 -24.55 16.83
C ALA A 262 -22.61 -24.63 16.32
N ALA A 263 -23.51 -25.26 17.09
CA ALA A 263 -24.94 -25.33 16.80
C ALA A 263 -25.73 -24.10 17.30
N SER A 264 -25.07 -23.13 17.96
CA SER A 264 -25.71 -21.88 18.41
C SER A 264 -26.17 -21.04 17.21
N GLU A 265 -27.36 -20.42 17.33
CA GLU A 265 -27.93 -19.61 16.26
C GLU A 265 -28.06 -18.12 16.64
N SER A 266 -28.13 -17.82 17.94
CA SER A 266 -28.27 -16.46 18.48
C SER A 266 -27.04 -16.04 19.28
N PHE A 267 -26.85 -14.72 19.46
CA PHE A 267 -25.81 -14.20 20.36
C PHE A 267 -26.01 -14.72 21.80
N ALA A 268 -27.23 -14.81 22.28
CA ALA A 268 -27.53 -15.31 23.60
C ALA A 268 -27.08 -16.77 23.77
N ASP A 269 -27.31 -17.63 22.76
CA ASP A 269 -26.87 -19.03 22.79
C ASP A 269 -25.35 -19.12 22.84
N PHE A 270 -24.64 -18.37 21.97
CA PHE A 270 -23.18 -18.29 22.00
C PHE A 270 -22.66 -17.79 23.35
N TYR A 271 -23.24 -16.70 23.88
CA TYR A 271 -22.88 -16.15 25.18
C TYR A 271 -22.99 -17.20 26.29
N GLN A 272 -24.11 -17.88 26.37
CA GLN A 272 -24.36 -18.94 27.36
C GLN A 272 -23.36 -20.08 27.21
N ASN A 273 -23.21 -20.60 25.99
CA ASN A 273 -22.39 -21.77 25.73
C ASN A 273 -20.88 -21.49 25.94
N TYR A 274 -20.39 -20.34 25.50
CA TYR A 274 -18.99 -19.97 25.72
C TYR A 274 -18.66 -19.62 27.17
N ARG A 275 -19.55 -18.92 27.87
CA ARG A 275 -19.35 -18.51 29.26
C ARG A 275 -19.43 -19.69 30.23
N ASN A 276 -20.32 -20.65 29.97
CA ASN A 276 -20.49 -21.81 30.83
C ASN A 276 -19.59 -23.01 30.49
N LEU A 277 -18.72 -22.82 29.49
CA LEU A 277 -17.83 -23.88 29.06
C LEU A 277 -16.81 -24.26 30.17
N SER A 278 -16.82 -25.52 30.55
CA SER A 278 -15.92 -26.10 31.54
C SER A 278 -15.15 -27.29 30.95
N TYR A 279 -13.96 -27.51 31.40
CA TYR A 279 -13.10 -28.58 30.90
C TYR A 279 -12.80 -29.61 31.97
N ASP A 280 -12.95 -30.88 31.61
CA ASP A 280 -12.56 -31.97 32.48
C ASP A 280 -11.03 -32.02 32.62
N ARG A 281 -10.55 -32.45 33.81
CA ARG A 281 -9.14 -32.62 34.06
C ARG A 281 -8.60 -33.81 33.24
N LEU A 282 -7.47 -33.62 32.56
CA LEU A 282 -6.78 -34.73 31.92
C LEU A 282 -6.29 -35.74 32.94
N ALA A 283 -6.35 -37.02 32.60
CA ALA A 283 -5.74 -38.09 33.39
C ALA A 283 -4.23 -37.85 33.52
N SER A 284 -3.63 -38.55 34.45
CA SER A 284 -2.16 -38.51 34.61
C SER A 284 -1.48 -39.24 33.45
N SER A 285 -0.45 -38.63 32.88
CA SER A 285 0.39 -39.26 31.85
C SER A 285 1.47 -40.17 32.43
N ARG A 286 1.46 -40.37 33.74
CA ARG A 286 2.50 -41.21 34.42
C ARG A 286 2.33 -42.68 34.02
N GLY A 287 3.39 -43.24 33.40
CA GLY A 287 3.38 -44.61 32.92
C GLY A 287 2.80 -44.78 31.49
N PHE A 288 2.61 -43.69 30.77
CA PHE A 288 2.32 -43.77 29.34
C PHE A 288 3.57 -44.26 28.58
N ASP A 289 3.40 -45.28 27.77
CA ASP A 289 4.45 -45.95 27.00
C ASP A 289 4.27 -45.86 25.47
N GLY A 290 3.32 -45.05 25.05
CA GLY A 290 3.05 -44.75 23.66
C GLY A 290 3.91 -43.62 23.09
N ASN A 291 3.45 -42.99 22.04
CA ASN A 291 4.16 -41.91 21.30
C ASN A 291 4.12 -40.59 22.06
N GLU A 292 5.28 -40.14 22.60
CA GLU A 292 5.39 -38.86 23.30
C GLU A 292 5.06 -37.64 22.47
N GLU A 293 5.41 -37.64 21.17
CA GLU A 293 5.06 -36.52 20.26
C GLU A 293 3.55 -36.37 20.10
N LYS A 294 2.81 -37.49 19.99
CA LYS A 294 1.34 -37.47 19.94
C LYS A 294 0.78 -36.99 21.29
N LEU A 295 1.37 -37.41 22.41
CA LEU A 295 0.96 -36.93 23.73
C LEU A 295 1.06 -35.40 23.84
N GLU A 296 2.23 -34.86 23.51
CA GLU A 296 2.43 -33.39 23.53
C GLU A 296 1.57 -32.64 22.51
N LEU A 297 1.41 -33.21 21.31
CA LEU A 297 0.53 -32.63 20.30
C LEU A 297 -0.92 -32.56 20.77
N VAL A 298 -1.44 -33.60 21.40
CA VAL A 298 -2.81 -33.60 21.94
C VAL A 298 -2.97 -32.53 23.02
N LYS A 299 -2.01 -32.40 23.94
CA LYS A 299 -2.03 -31.33 24.95
C LYS A 299 -2.00 -29.95 24.31
N LYS A 300 -1.15 -29.75 23.34
CA LYS A 300 -1.01 -28.48 22.62
C LYS A 300 -2.30 -28.12 21.87
N LEU A 301 -2.89 -29.04 21.14
CA LEU A 301 -4.16 -28.80 20.42
C LEU A 301 -5.29 -28.44 21.40
N ARG A 302 -5.37 -29.15 22.55
CA ARG A 302 -6.36 -28.83 23.58
C ARG A 302 -6.15 -27.44 24.18
N GLU A 303 -4.92 -27.05 24.48
CA GLU A 303 -4.61 -25.75 25.07
C GLU A 303 -4.88 -24.62 24.05
N MET A 304 -4.57 -24.81 22.77
CA MET A 304 -4.95 -23.89 21.72
C MET A 304 -6.47 -23.64 21.67
N GLY A 305 -7.28 -24.69 21.79
CA GLY A 305 -8.74 -24.55 21.87
C GLY A 305 -9.21 -23.75 23.09
N LYS A 306 -8.64 -24.02 24.27
CA LYS A 306 -8.94 -23.25 25.49
C LYS A 306 -8.54 -21.79 25.40
N ASP A 307 -7.38 -21.50 24.82
CA ASP A 307 -6.91 -20.13 24.68
C ASP A 307 -7.76 -19.35 23.66
N ALA A 308 -8.21 -20.01 22.60
CA ALA A 308 -9.17 -19.41 21.67
C ALA A 308 -10.48 -19.06 22.38
N VAL A 309 -11.02 -19.97 23.21
CA VAL A 309 -12.23 -19.70 24.00
C VAL A 309 -12.03 -18.55 24.99
N LYS A 310 -10.88 -18.53 25.71
CA LYS A 310 -10.56 -17.40 26.62
C LYS A 310 -10.53 -16.07 25.88
N LYS A 311 -9.94 -16.07 24.69
CA LYS A 311 -9.85 -14.87 23.84
C LYS A 311 -11.25 -14.40 23.40
N ILE A 312 -12.10 -15.31 22.92
CA ILE A 312 -13.47 -15.01 22.51
C ILE A 312 -14.28 -14.46 23.69
N ASN A 313 -14.21 -15.10 24.87
CA ASN A 313 -14.89 -14.64 26.06
C ASN A 313 -14.43 -13.22 26.48
N ARG A 314 -13.14 -12.94 26.38
CA ARG A 314 -12.60 -11.61 26.69
C ARG A 314 -13.00 -10.55 25.68
N GLN A 315 -13.11 -10.92 24.41
CA GLN A 315 -13.33 -9.99 23.32
C GLN A 315 -14.83 -9.68 23.08
N TYR A 316 -15.71 -10.72 23.16
CA TYR A 316 -17.11 -10.60 22.77
C TYR A 316 -18.10 -10.86 23.91
N PHE A 317 -17.74 -11.66 24.88
CA PHE A 317 -18.64 -12.08 25.95
C PHE A 317 -18.25 -11.53 27.34
N PHE A 318 -17.63 -10.33 27.34
CA PHE A 318 -17.24 -9.66 28.58
C PHE A 318 -18.44 -9.11 29.38
N THR A 319 -19.56 -8.87 28.73
CA THR A 319 -20.80 -8.37 29.36
C THR A 319 -22.04 -8.94 28.66
N SER A 320 -23.24 -8.69 29.23
CA SER A 320 -24.53 -9.13 28.66
C SER A 320 -24.90 -8.28 27.43
N LEU A 321 -25.82 -8.82 26.61
CA LEU A 321 -26.34 -8.13 25.44
C LEU A 321 -27.09 -6.84 25.83
N GLU A 322 -27.84 -6.87 26.95
CA GLU A 322 -28.52 -5.73 27.53
C GLU A 322 -27.57 -4.56 27.81
N ILE A 323 -26.45 -4.84 28.51
CA ILE A 323 -25.44 -3.83 28.81
C ILE A 323 -24.77 -3.33 27.54
N MET A 324 -24.50 -4.21 26.55
CA MET A 324 -23.97 -3.80 25.24
C MET A 324 -24.91 -2.84 24.52
N ALA A 325 -26.21 -3.13 24.50
CA ALA A 325 -27.22 -2.25 23.91
C ALA A 325 -27.23 -0.87 24.59
N GLU A 326 -27.20 -0.84 25.94
CA GLU A 326 -27.09 0.42 26.68
C GLU A 326 -25.81 1.20 26.36
N GLN A 327 -24.68 0.51 26.23
CA GLN A 327 -23.41 1.13 25.87
C GLN A 327 -23.47 1.68 24.44
N MET A 328 -24.02 0.93 23.49
CA MET A 328 -24.22 1.40 22.11
C MET A 328 -25.09 2.64 22.07
N LYS A 329 -26.20 2.66 22.81
CA LYS A 329 -27.08 3.83 22.92
C LYS A 329 -26.35 5.08 23.45
N LYS A 330 -25.44 4.90 24.40
CA LYS A 330 -24.59 6.01 24.91
C LYS A 330 -23.51 6.45 23.92
N THR A 331 -23.05 5.54 23.07
CA THR A 331 -22.02 5.82 22.04
C THR A 331 -22.62 6.46 20.78
N ALA A 332 -23.89 6.19 20.47
CA ALA A 332 -24.54 6.68 19.25
C ALA A 332 -24.43 8.22 19.05
N PRO A 333 -24.62 9.09 20.06
CA PRO A 333 -24.43 10.52 19.90
C PRO A 333 -22.99 10.90 19.53
N MET A 334 -21.99 10.15 20.03
CA MET A 334 -20.58 10.38 19.71
C MET A 334 -20.27 10.00 18.27
N ALA A 335 -20.82 8.87 17.78
CA ALA A 335 -20.71 8.46 16.39
C ALA A 335 -21.38 9.46 15.44
N ALA A 336 -22.58 9.95 15.82
CA ALA A 336 -23.28 10.98 15.06
C ALA A 336 -22.47 12.29 14.97
N GLU A 337 -21.84 12.70 16.09
CA GLU A 337 -21.02 13.91 16.13
C GLU A 337 -19.75 13.75 15.28
N LEU A 338 -19.08 12.60 15.34
CA LEU A 338 -17.94 12.32 14.47
C LEU A 338 -18.34 12.41 12.99
N VAL A 339 -19.47 11.85 12.60
CA VAL A 339 -20.00 11.94 11.23
C VAL A 339 -20.32 13.38 10.88
N ARG A 340 -20.95 14.16 11.77
CA ARG A 340 -21.25 15.59 11.55
C ARG A 340 -19.97 16.38 11.28
N LEU A 341 -18.94 16.20 12.11
CA LEU A 341 -17.64 16.86 11.97
C LEU A 341 -16.93 16.45 10.67
N THR A 342 -17.04 15.16 10.29
CA THR A 342 -16.49 14.66 9.04
C THR A 342 -17.17 15.27 7.82
N LEU A 343 -18.48 15.43 7.84
CA LEU A 343 -19.25 16.10 6.78
C LEU A 343 -18.91 17.61 6.72
N GLU A 344 -18.81 18.28 7.86
CA GLU A 344 -18.40 19.70 7.92
C GLU A 344 -16.99 19.90 7.38
N PHE A 345 -16.07 18.96 7.69
CA PHE A 345 -14.73 18.94 7.12
C PHE A 345 -14.77 18.76 5.59
N ASP A 346 -15.50 17.76 5.10
CA ASP A 346 -15.62 17.48 3.65
C ASP A 346 -16.17 18.69 2.88
N GLU A 347 -17.24 19.31 3.39
CA GLU A 347 -17.84 20.51 2.77
C GLU A 347 -16.84 21.69 2.75
N THR A 348 -16.12 21.93 3.86
CA THR A 348 -15.16 23.03 3.97
C THR A 348 -13.93 22.77 3.10
N PHE A 349 -13.41 21.53 3.11
CA PHE A 349 -12.26 21.12 2.30
C PHE A 349 -12.56 21.20 0.79
N THR A 350 -13.72 20.74 0.38
CA THR A 350 -14.19 20.84 -1.00
C THR A 350 -14.32 22.30 -1.44
N ALA A 351 -14.87 23.19 -0.59
CA ALA A 351 -14.97 24.62 -0.88
C ALA A 351 -13.59 25.27 -1.02
N GLU A 352 -12.63 24.93 -0.16
CA GLU A 352 -11.26 25.47 -0.23
C GLU A 352 -10.50 24.93 -1.46
N LYS A 353 -10.69 23.65 -1.84
CA LYS A 353 -10.14 23.11 -3.08
C LYS A 353 -10.69 23.85 -4.31
N ARG A 354 -12.00 24.07 -4.37
CA ARG A 354 -12.63 24.83 -5.44
C ARG A 354 -12.10 26.27 -5.52
N ARG A 355 -11.98 26.95 -4.37
CA ARG A 355 -11.43 28.33 -4.31
C ARG A 355 -10.01 28.42 -4.86
N LYS A 356 -9.22 27.34 -4.73
CA LYS A 356 -7.83 27.26 -5.21
C LYS A 356 -7.71 26.59 -6.60
N ASN A 357 -8.81 26.23 -7.23
CA ASN A 357 -8.88 25.44 -8.48
C ASN A 357 -8.09 24.11 -8.38
N LEU A 358 -8.20 23.44 -7.23
CA LEU A 358 -7.57 22.16 -6.92
C LEU A 358 -8.57 21.03 -6.96
N VAL A 359 -8.09 19.86 -7.39
CA VAL A 359 -8.75 18.56 -7.26
C VAL A 359 -7.77 17.56 -6.70
N ASP A 360 -8.24 16.58 -5.94
CA ASP A 360 -7.45 15.41 -5.54
C ASP A 360 -7.86 14.17 -6.37
N PHE A 361 -7.17 13.05 -6.16
CA PHE A 361 -7.46 11.83 -6.89
C PHE A 361 -8.87 11.28 -6.61
N HIS A 362 -9.37 11.41 -5.38
CA HIS A 362 -10.73 10.99 -5.06
C HIS A 362 -11.77 11.88 -5.76
N ASP A 363 -11.47 13.18 -5.91
CA ASP A 363 -12.36 14.07 -6.66
C ASP A 363 -12.48 13.63 -8.11
N LEU A 364 -11.41 13.11 -8.74
CA LEU A 364 -11.50 12.64 -10.13
C LEU A 364 -12.55 11.56 -10.30
N GLU A 365 -12.53 10.54 -9.41
CA GLU A 365 -13.52 9.46 -9.46
C GLU A 365 -14.93 9.97 -9.17
N HIS A 366 -15.12 10.76 -8.11
CA HIS A 366 -16.45 11.26 -7.72
C HIS A 366 -17.02 12.27 -8.72
N PHE A 367 -16.20 13.12 -9.32
CA PHE A 367 -16.66 14.05 -10.34
C PHE A 367 -17.07 13.33 -11.62
N ALA A 368 -16.28 12.34 -12.06
CA ALA A 368 -16.67 11.50 -13.18
C ALA A 368 -17.98 10.74 -12.88
N LEU A 369 -18.12 10.20 -11.69
CA LEU A 369 -19.35 9.54 -11.24
C LEU A 369 -20.54 10.51 -11.29
N ASN A 370 -20.37 11.73 -10.78
CA ASN A 370 -21.43 12.77 -10.79
C ASN A 370 -21.80 13.24 -12.20
N ILE A 371 -20.86 13.21 -13.16
CA ILE A 371 -21.15 13.46 -14.58
C ILE A 371 -21.99 12.32 -15.18
N PHE A 372 -21.76 11.08 -14.76
CA PHE A 372 -22.41 9.90 -15.33
C PHE A 372 -23.72 9.50 -14.65
N VAL A 373 -23.83 9.69 -13.35
CA VAL A 373 -24.95 9.20 -12.54
C VAL A 373 -25.54 10.33 -11.71
N ASP A 374 -26.85 10.36 -11.63
CA ASP A 374 -27.56 11.25 -10.73
C ASP A 374 -27.62 10.64 -9.33
N GLU A 375 -27.08 11.34 -8.35
CA GLU A 375 -26.96 10.84 -6.97
C GLU A 375 -28.31 10.57 -6.32
N GLU A 376 -29.34 11.37 -6.59
CA GLU A 376 -30.63 11.25 -5.92
C GLU A 376 -31.44 10.06 -6.46
N THR A 377 -31.45 9.93 -7.80
CA THR A 377 -32.27 8.92 -8.47
C THR A 377 -31.53 7.62 -8.79
N GLY A 378 -30.19 7.64 -8.74
CA GLY A 378 -29.33 6.52 -9.16
C GLY A 378 -29.37 6.26 -10.68
N LYS A 379 -29.98 7.14 -11.46
CA LYS A 379 -30.12 6.96 -12.91
C LYS A 379 -28.91 7.53 -13.66
N VAL A 380 -28.59 6.89 -14.75
CA VAL A 380 -27.52 7.39 -15.65
C VAL A 380 -27.97 8.67 -16.34
N LYS A 381 -27.04 9.59 -16.49
CA LYS A 381 -27.25 10.87 -17.22
C LYS A 381 -26.94 10.71 -18.71
N LYS A 382 -27.32 11.73 -19.47
CA LYS A 382 -27.14 11.77 -20.96
C LYS A 382 -25.67 11.55 -21.34
N THR A 383 -24.74 12.13 -20.61
CA THR A 383 -23.31 11.98 -20.88
C THR A 383 -22.86 10.53 -20.80
N ALA A 384 -23.33 9.76 -19.81
CA ALA A 384 -23.03 8.33 -19.74
C ALA A 384 -23.59 7.56 -20.96
N GLU A 385 -24.79 7.94 -21.45
CA GLU A 385 -25.35 7.34 -22.67
C GLU A 385 -24.47 7.60 -23.91
N GLU A 386 -23.85 8.77 -24.01
CA GLU A 386 -22.91 9.10 -25.10
C GLU A 386 -21.67 8.21 -25.06
N PHE A 387 -21.14 7.94 -23.86
CA PHE A 387 -20.04 7.00 -23.67
C PHE A 387 -20.44 5.54 -23.94
N ARG A 388 -21.66 5.13 -23.56
CA ARG A 388 -22.24 3.82 -23.93
C ARG A 388 -22.29 3.61 -25.44
N ASP A 389 -22.68 4.64 -26.19
CA ASP A 389 -22.73 4.59 -27.65
C ASP A 389 -21.34 4.59 -28.28
N ASN A 390 -20.37 5.23 -27.63
CA ASN A 390 -19.00 5.30 -28.09
C ASN A 390 -18.24 3.98 -27.89
N PHE A 391 -18.22 3.42 -26.66
CA PHE A 391 -17.41 2.25 -26.38
C PHE A 391 -18.09 0.94 -26.78
N LYS A 392 -17.45 0.23 -27.71
CA LYS A 392 -17.88 -1.11 -28.14
C LYS A 392 -17.54 -2.18 -27.13
N GLU A 393 -16.38 -2.05 -26.49
CA GLU A 393 -15.96 -2.92 -25.40
C GLU A 393 -15.18 -2.12 -24.35
N ILE A 394 -15.39 -2.45 -23.08
CA ILE A 394 -14.69 -1.89 -21.92
C ILE A 394 -13.89 -3.01 -21.28
N MET A 395 -12.57 -2.87 -21.28
CA MET A 395 -11.63 -3.88 -20.83
C MET A 395 -10.92 -3.39 -19.58
N ILE A 396 -10.92 -4.21 -18.52
CA ILE A 396 -10.37 -3.87 -17.21
C ILE A 396 -9.32 -4.92 -16.84
N ASP A 397 -8.08 -4.50 -16.73
CA ASP A 397 -6.98 -5.35 -16.23
C ASP A 397 -6.85 -5.20 -14.71
N GLU A 398 -6.41 -6.26 -14.02
CA GLU A 398 -6.29 -6.33 -12.57
C GLU A 398 -7.60 -5.96 -11.82
N TYR A 399 -8.74 -6.43 -12.33
CA TYR A 399 -10.08 -6.09 -11.83
C TYR A 399 -10.27 -6.35 -10.32
N GLN A 400 -9.53 -7.28 -9.69
CA GLN A 400 -9.58 -7.55 -8.27
C GLN A 400 -9.10 -6.38 -7.39
N ASP A 401 -8.47 -5.36 -7.98
CA ASP A 401 -8.00 -4.17 -7.27
C ASP A 401 -8.94 -2.96 -7.43
N SER A 402 -10.08 -3.14 -8.07
CA SER A 402 -11.10 -2.10 -8.24
C SER A 402 -11.84 -1.78 -6.93
N ASN A 403 -12.29 -0.53 -6.78
CA ASN A 403 -13.17 -0.09 -5.69
C ASN A 403 -14.63 0.09 -6.16
N GLU A 404 -15.56 0.39 -5.24
CA GLU A 404 -16.99 0.57 -5.58
C GLU A 404 -17.26 1.79 -6.47
N VAL A 405 -16.50 2.86 -6.31
CA VAL A 405 -16.66 4.07 -7.14
C VAL A 405 -16.31 3.75 -8.59
N GLN A 406 -15.16 3.10 -8.80
CA GLN A 406 -14.68 2.66 -10.12
C GLN A 406 -15.68 1.69 -10.78
N GLU A 407 -16.16 0.69 -10.03
CA GLU A 407 -17.18 -0.24 -10.52
C GLU A 407 -18.44 0.50 -10.96
N THR A 408 -18.91 1.46 -10.17
CA THR A 408 -20.11 2.24 -10.48
C THR A 408 -19.92 3.10 -11.73
N ILE A 409 -18.74 3.72 -11.89
CA ILE A 409 -18.38 4.48 -13.10
C ILE A 409 -18.41 3.59 -14.34
N LEU A 410 -17.69 2.45 -14.29
CA LEU A 410 -17.59 1.53 -15.43
C LEU A 410 -18.93 0.91 -15.79
N ARG A 411 -19.75 0.57 -14.79
CA ARG A 411 -21.11 0.08 -14.99
C ARG A 411 -22.01 1.14 -15.61
N ALA A 412 -21.90 2.41 -15.19
CA ALA A 412 -22.67 3.51 -15.74
C ALA A 412 -22.47 3.71 -17.25
N ILE A 413 -21.26 3.48 -17.75
CA ILE A 413 -20.93 3.58 -19.17
C ILE A 413 -20.98 2.24 -19.93
N SER A 414 -21.27 1.13 -19.25
CA SER A 414 -21.52 -0.16 -19.88
C SER A 414 -22.91 -0.21 -20.50
N ARG A 415 -23.14 -1.20 -21.36
CA ARG A 415 -24.45 -1.38 -22.03
C ARG A 415 -25.37 -2.38 -21.34
N GLU A 416 -25.00 -2.84 -20.17
CA GLU A 416 -25.72 -3.90 -19.44
C GLU A 416 -27.18 -3.55 -19.18
N GLU A 417 -27.49 -2.29 -18.80
CA GLU A 417 -28.87 -1.82 -18.60
C GLU A 417 -29.72 -1.83 -19.86
N ARG A 418 -29.10 -1.82 -21.06
CA ARG A 418 -29.78 -1.94 -22.36
C ARG A 418 -29.99 -3.41 -22.79
N GLY A 419 -29.50 -4.37 -21.95
CA GLY A 419 -29.48 -5.80 -22.28
C GLY A 419 -28.39 -6.20 -23.28
N GLU A 420 -27.44 -5.31 -23.54
CA GLU A 420 -26.23 -5.56 -24.30
C GLU A 420 -25.06 -5.72 -23.30
N TYR A 421 -24.09 -6.55 -23.65
CA TYR A 421 -23.03 -6.91 -22.70
C TYR A 421 -21.66 -6.67 -23.35
N ASN A 422 -20.87 -5.75 -22.79
CA ASN A 422 -19.62 -5.29 -23.36
C ASN A 422 -18.49 -5.10 -22.34
N LEU A 423 -18.60 -5.71 -21.16
CA LEU A 423 -17.56 -5.67 -20.14
C LEU A 423 -16.62 -6.88 -20.24
N PHE A 424 -15.34 -6.64 -20.28
CA PHE A 424 -14.29 -7.64 -20.25
C PHE A 424 -13.35 -7.37 -19.07
N MET A 425 -13.39 -8.23 -18.08
CA MET A 425 -12.68 -8.07 -16.82
C MET A 425 -11.66 -9.19 -16.66
N VAL A 426 -10.41 -8.86 -16.40
CA VAL A 426 -9.33 -9.82 -16.16
C VAL A 426 -8.74 -9.58 -14.78
N GLY A 427 -8.50 -10.65 -14.04
CA GLY A 427 -7.89 -10.53 -12.72
C GLY A 427 -7.59 -11.87 -12.06
N ASP A 428 -6.98 -11.79 -10.91
CA ASP A 428 -6.73 -12.92 -10.01
C ASP A 428 -6.96 -12.46 -8.58
N VAL A 429 -8.05 -12.90 -7.97
CA VAL A 429 -8.37 -12.52 -6.60
C VAL A 429 -7.28 -12.90 -5.60
N LYS A 430 -6.49 -13.96 -5.89
CA LYS A 430 -5.33 -14.37 -5.08
C LYS A 430 -4.19 -13.35 -5.10
N GLN A 431 -4.19 -12.43 -6.08
CA GLN A 431 -3.24 -11.32 -6.22
C GLN A 431 -3.80 -9.97 -5.74
N SER A 432 -4.95 -9.96 -5.08
CA SER A 432 -5.49 -8.75 -4.44
C SER A 432 -4.68 -8.40 -3.20
N ILE A 433 -3.75 -7.46 -3.35
CA ILE A 433 -2.85 -7.01 -2.27
C ILE A 433 -2.99 -5.52 -1.95
N TYR A 434 -3.98 -4.84 -2.54
CA TYR A 434 -4.22 -3.40 -2.36
C TYR A 434 -5.45 -3.06 -1.51
N ARG A 435 -5.87 -3.97 -0.61
CA ARG A 435 -7.00 -3.70 0.29
C ARG A 435 -6.76 -2.47 1.18
N PHE A 436 -5.51 -2.18 1.53
CA PHE A 436 -5.13 -0.94 2.24
C PHE A 436 -5.33 0.35 1.42
N ARG A 437 -5.53 0.22 0.11
CA ARG A 437 -5.98 1.30 -0.80
C ARG A 437 -7.48 1.22 -1.08
N LEU A 438 -8.23 0.55 -0.22
CA LEU A 438 -9.67 0.39 -0.28
C LEU A 438 -10.17 -0.37 -1.52
N ALA A 439 -9.30 -1.19 -2.14
CA ALA A 439 -9.72 -2.16 -3.14
C ALA A 439 -10.71 -3.17 -2.55
N ARG A 440 -11.71 -3.54 -3.33
CA ARG A 440 -12.82 -4.44 -2.96
C ARG A 440 -12.80 -5.74 -3.78
N PRO A 441 -11.99 -6.73 -3.39
CA PRO A 441 -11.95 -8.02 -4.08
C PRO A 441 -13.31 -8.76 -4.05
N GLU A 442 -14.22 -8.35 -3.17
CA GLU A 442 -15.59 -8.85 -3.11
C GLU A 442 -16.35 -8.62 -4.44
N LEU A 443 -16.06 -7.53 -5.17
CA LEU A 443 -16.65 -7.24 -6.49
C LEU A 443 -16.24 -8.31 -7.52
N PHE A 444 -14.99 -8.74 -7.47
CA PHE A 444 -14.51 -9.84 -8.29
C PHE A 444 -15.18 -11.16 -7.91
N MET A 445 -15.26 -11.45 -6.60
CA MET A 445 -15.84 -12.69 -6.09
C MET A 445 -17.34 -12.81 -6.37
N GLU A 446 -18.08 -11.70 -6.32
CA GLU A 446 -19.50 -11.69 -6.70
C GLU A 446 -19.68 -12.18 -8.14
N LYS A 447 -18.91 -11.66 -9.07
CA LYS A 447 -18.94 -12.10 -10.48
C LYS A 447 -18.39 -13.52 -10.65
N TYR A 448 -17.34 -13.87 -9.90
CA TYR A 448 -16.77 -15.22 -9.90
C TYR A 448 -17.80 -16.29 -9.50
N ASP A 449 -18.62 -15.99 -8.49
CA ASP A 449 -19.66 -16.90 -7.96
C ASP A 449 -20.93 -16.92 -8.83
N THR A 450 -21.23 -15.82 -9.55
CA THR A 450 -22.52 -15.66 -10.29
C THR A 450 -22.42 -15.89 -11.79
N TYR A 451 -21.24 -15.65 -12.41
CA TYR A 451 -21.06 -15.83 -13.85
C TYR A 451 -20.94 -17.32 -14.22
N SER A 452 -21.57 -17.69 -15.33
CA SER A 452 -21.61 -19.08 -15.80
C SER A 452 -20.25 -19.53 -16.39
N LEU A 453 -19.85 -20.75 -16.09
CA LEU A 453 -18.70 -21.43 -16.74
C LEU A 453 -19.04 -21.92 -18.16
N THR A 454 -20.32 -22.04 -18.47
CA THR A 454 -20.80 -22.45 -19.79
C THR A 454 -21.18 -21.23 -20.62
N ASP A 455 -21.49 -21.44 -21.90
CA ASP A 455 -21.87 -20.36 -22.82
C ASP A 455 -23.06 -19.56 -22.29
N ALA A 456 -22.83 -18.29 -21.99
CA ALA A 456 -23.82 -17.37 -21.40
C ALA A 456 -23.45 -15.90 -21.71
N LYS A 457 -24.43 -15.01 -21.49
CA LYS A 457 -24.20 -13.56 -21.63
C LYS A 457 -23.33 -12.97 -20.51
N MET A 458 -23.31 -13.58 -19.34
CA MET A 458 -22.40 -13.33 -18.24
C MET A 458 -21.57 -14.58 -18.04
N GLN A 459 -20.33 -14.59 -18.51
CA GLN A 459 -19.51 -15.79 -18.58
C GLN A 459 -18.21 -15.64 -17.85
N ARG A 460 -17.86 -16.65 -17.03
CA ARG A 460 -16.56 -16.82 -16.39
C ARG A 460 -15.71 -17.78 -17.21
N ILE A 461 -14.45 -17.43 -17.42
CA ILE A 461 -13.45 -18.26 -18.06
C ILE A 461 -12.23 -18.33 -17.15
N ASP A 462 -11.84 -19.53 -16.75
CA ASP A 462 -10.72 -19.74 -15.84
C ASP A 462 -9.46 -20.14 -16.61
N LEU A 463 -8.37 -19.39 -16.42
CA LEU A 463 -7.06 -19.66 -17.01
C LEU A 463 -6.12 -20.24 -15.94
N HIS A 464 -6.05 -21.57 -15.86
CA HIS A 464 -5.30 -22.28 -14.80
C HIS A 464 -3.82 -22.50 -15.14
N LYS A 465 -3.43 -22.45 -16.44
CA LYS A 465 -2.08 -22.79 -16.87
C LYS A 465 -1.12 -21.62 -16.63
N ASN A 466 -0.02 -21.92 -15.94
CA ASN A 466 1.07 -20.99 -15.70
C ASN A 466 2.20 -21.24 -16.71
N PHE A 467 2.56 -20.19 -17.46
CA PHE A 467 3.63 -20.21 -18.48
C PHE A 467 4.92 -19.52 -18.00
N ARG A 468 4.96 -19.09 -16.74
CA ARG A 468 6.06 -18.31 -16.16
C ARG A 468 7.00 -19.14 -15.30
N SER A 469 6.44 -19.97 -14.45
CA SER A 469 7.18 -20.69 -13.40
C SER A 469 7.38 -22.15 -13.74
N ARG A 470 8.45 -22.74 -13.18
CA ARG A 470 8.72 -24.16 -13.26
C ARG A 470 7.75 -24.96 -12.39
N ASN A 471 7.59 -26.24 -12.71
CA ASN A 471 6.66 -27.15 -12.02
C ASN A 471 6.93 -27.20 -10.51
N GLU A 472 8.19 -27.30 -10.11
CA GLU A 472 8.61 -27.39 -8.69
C GLU A 472 8.13 -26.20 -7.88
N VAL A 473 8.16 -24.99 -8.46
CA VAL A 473 7.67 -23.75 -7.82
C VAL A 473 6.16 -23.77 -7.72
N LEU A 474 5.45 -24.25 -8.74
CA LEU A 474 3.99 -24.36 -8.74
C LEU A 474 3.51 -25.38 -7.71
N ASP A 475 4.12 -26.56 -7.68
CA ASP A 475 3.77 -27.64 -6.75
C ASP A 475 4.00 -27.22 -5.29
N PHE A 476 5.12 -26.56 -5.01
CA PHE A 476 5.40 -26.01 -3.69
C PHE A 476 4.37 -24.95 -3.28
N SER A 477 4.04 -24.05 -4.19
CA SER A 477 3.04 -23.01 -3.93
C SER A 477 1.65 -23.61 -3.71
N ASN A 478 1.26 -24.59 -4.55
CA ASN A 478 0.00 -25.29 -4.41
C ASN A 478 -0.09 -26.03 -3.06
N ASP A 479 0.97 -26.74 -2.63
CA ASP A 479 0.97 -27.46 -1.34
C ASP A 479 0.72 -26.53 -0.16
N ILE A 480 1.36 -25.35 -0.17
CA ILE A 480 1.14 -24.33 0.86
C ILE A 480 -0.30 -23.81 0.82
N PHE A 481 -0.79 -23.40 -0.35
CA PHE A 481 -2.09 -22.74 -0.46
C PHE A 481 -3.27 -23.71 -0.24
N TYR A 482 -3.18 -24.98 -0.62
CA TYR A 482 -4.16 -26.00 -0.24
C TYR A 482 -4.35 -26.11 1.27
N ARG A 483 -3.32 -25.82 2.07
CA ARG A 483 -3.34 -25.89 3.54
C ARG A 483 -3.86 -24.62 4.20
N ILE A 484 -3.51 -23.43 3.66
CA ILE A 484 -3.73 -22.16 4.35
C ILE A 484 -4.79 -21.27 3.71
N MET A 485 -5.06 -21.40 2.41
CA MET A 485 -6.00 -20.51 1.72
C MET A 485 -7.38 -21.15 1.66
N LYS A 486 -8.28 -20.61 2.46
CA LYS A 486 -9.67 -21.01 2.57
C LYS A 486 -10.59 -19.81 2.37
N ARG A 487 -11.86 -20.05 2.05
CA ARG A 487 -12.84 -18.96 1.86
C ARG A 487 -12.92 -18.04 3.07
N ASN A 488 -12.71 -18.58 4.27
CA ASN A 488 -12.69 -17.84 5.52
C ASN A 488 -11.34 -17.15 5.83
N LEU A 489 -10.27 -17.48 5.09
CA LEU A 489 -8.94 -16.90 5.27
C LEU A 489 -8.36 -16.50 3.90
N GLY A 490 -8.95 -15.52 3.23
CA GLY A 490 -8.48 -15.07 1.92
C GLY A 490 -9.58 -14.95 0.88
N ASN A 491 -10.83 -15.19 1.28
CA ASN A 491 -12.04 -15.10 0.44
C ASN A 491 -12.10 -16.09 -0.73
N VAL A 492 -11.14 -17.00 -0.85
CA VAL A 492 -11.03 -18.01 -1.91
C VAL A 492 -10.88 -19.39 -1.31
N GLU A 493 -11.63 -20.35 -1.77
CA GLU A 493 -11.33 -21.77 -1.53
C GLU A 493 -10.27 -22.20 -2.54
N TYR A 494 -9.09 -22.60 -2.05
CA TYR A 494 -8.01 -23.06 -2.90
C TYR A 494 -8.18 -24.57 -3.13
N ASP A 495 -8.83 -24.88 -4.22
CA ASP A 495 -9.14 -26.23 -4.69
C ASP A 495 -8.46 -26.53 -6.03
N ALA A 496 -8.87 -27.59 -6.69
CA ALA A 496 -8.35 -27.96 -8.00
C ALA A 496 -8.59 -26.87 -9.07
N ASP A 497 -9.67 -26.11 -8.95
CA ASP A 497 -10.01 -25.05 -9.89
C ASP A 497 -9.19 -23.75 -9.63
N ALA A 498 -8.73 -23.53 -8.38
CA ALA A 498 -7.89 -22.41 -8.03
C ALA A 498 -6.39 -22.69 -8.17
N ALA A 499 -5.99 -23.96 -8.30
CA ALA A 499 -4.59 -24.39 -8.33
C ALA A 499 -3.88 -23.98 -9.62
N LEU A 500 -2.54 -23.90 -9.52
CA LEU A 500 -1.66 -23.57 -10.63
C LEU A 500 -1.23 -24.84 -11.37
N TYR A 501 -1.37 -24.86 -12.69
CA TYR A 501 -0.96 -25.98 -13.53
C TYR A 501 0.14 -25.56 -14.50
N PRO A 502 1.12 -26.42 -14.78
CA PRO A 502 2.18 -26.11 -15.73
C PRO A 502 1.64 -25.91 -17.13
N GLY A 503 2.05 -24.80 -17.77
CA GLY A 503 1.70 -24.47 -19.16
C GLY A 503 2.92 -24.38 -20.07
N ALA A 504 4.12 -24.13 -19.51
CA ALA A 504 5.38 -24.10 -20.24
C ALA A 504 6.16 -25.40 -20.06
N SER A 505 6.98 -25.72 -21.07
CA SER A 505 7.94 -26.81 -20.99
C SER A 505 9.32 -26.23 -20.73
N TYR A 506 9.95 -26.66 -19.65
CA TYR A 506 11.32 -26.30 -19.31
C TYR A 506 12.26 -27.48 -19.59
N GLN A 507 13.56 -27.19 -19.81
CA GLN A 507 14.58 -28.24 -19.92
C GLN A 507 14.70 -28.96 -18.57
N GLU A 508 15.04 -30.23 -18.63
CA GLU A 508 15.13 -31.27 -17.59
C GLU A 508 14.96 -30.80 -16.12
N GLU A 509 14.08 -31.53 -15.41
CA GLU A 509 13.94 -31.47 -13.96
C GLU A 509 15.27 -31.88 -13.31
N THR A 510 15.90 -30.95 -12.60
CA THR A 510 17.07 -31.18 -11.78
C THR A 510 16.82 -30.65 -10.38
N ASP A 511 17.42 -31.27 -9.35
CA ASP A 511 17.33 -30.82 -7.95
C ASP A 511 17.73 -29.35 -7.77
N MET A 512 18.43 -28.77 -8.75
CA MET A 512 18.84 -27.36 -8.82
C MET A 512 17.67 -26.35 -8.76
N PHE A 513 16.47 -26.74 -9.16
CA PHE A 513 15.30 -25.86 -9.25
C PHE A 513 14.28 -26.08 -8.14
N THR A 514 14.58 -26.94 -7.19
CA THR A 514 13.68 -27.24 -6.06
C THR A 514 13.58 -26.02 -5.12
N PRO A 515 12.36 -25.58 -4.75
CA PRO A 515 12.16 -24.57 -3.74
C PRO A 515 12.75 -24.99 -2.39
N GLU A 516 13.32 -24.01 -1.68
CA GLU A 516 14.02 -24.22 -0.41
C GLU A 516 13.36 -23.45 0.73
N ILE A 517 13.37 -24.04 1.91
CA ILE A 517 13.03 -23.35 3.17
C ILE A 517 14.31 -23.15 3.97
N LEU A 518 14.73 -21.89 4.12
CA LEU A 518 15.89 -21.52 4.92
C LEU A 518 15.41 -21.20 6.34
N LEU A 519 15.84 -22.01 7.31
CA LEU A 519 15.51 -21.83 8.72
C LEU A 519 16.72 -21.28 9.47
N VAL A 520 16.48 -20.23 10.26
CA VAL A 520 17.45 -19.69 11.21
C VAL A 520 16.93 -19.95 12.61
N ASP A 521 17.65 -20.77 13.38
CA ASP A 521 17.39 -20.97 14.79
C ASP A 521 18.11 -19.88 15.59
N GLY A 522 17.33 -18.95 16.13
CA GLY A 522 17.84 -17.83 16.93
C GLY A 522 18.20 -18.22 18.37
N ASP A 523 17.83 -19.43 18.81
CA ASP A 523 18.08 -19.95 20.16
C ASP A 523 19.27 -20.94 20.18
N ASP A 524 20.05 -21.04 19.07
CA ASP A 524 21.23 -21.92 18.98
C ASP A 524 22.35 -21.44 19.95
N GLU A 525 22.85 -22.35 20.79
CA GLU A 525 23.90 -22.06 21.74
C GLU A 525 25.24 -21.58 21.12
N LEU A 526 25.41 -21.75 19.82
CA LEU A 526 26.58 -21.26 19.06
C LEU A 526 26.49 -19.78 18.66
N LEU A 527 25.35 -19.13 18.91
CA LEU A 527 25.17 -17.70 18.64
C LEU A 527 25.60 -16.90 19.89
N ASP A 528 26.41 -15.85 19.67
CA ASP A 528 26.66 -14.84 20.71
C ASP A 528 25.34 -14.13 21.05
N ASP A 529 25.11 -13.80 22.33
CA ASP A 529 23.89 -13.13 22.82
C ASP A 529 23.52 -11.88 21.99
N ALA A 530 24.54 -11.11 21.57
CA ALA A 530 24.34 -9.94 20.72
C ALA A 530 23.89 -10.27 19.28
N ALA A 531 24.18 -11.46 18.77
CA ALA A 531 23.77 -11.90 17.45
C ALA A 531 22.38 -12.57 17.47
N ALA A 532 22.02 -13.23 18.56
CA ALA A 532 20.71 -13.83 18.78
C ALA A 532 19.59 -12.77 18.86
N ASP A 533 19.89 -11.56 19.38
CA ASP A 533 18.94 -10.47 19.53
C ASP A 533 18.56 -9.80 18.20
N ASP A 534 19.34 -9.93 17.14
CA ASP A 534 19.02 -9.34 15.83
C ASP A 534 18.69 -10.39 14.75
N LYS A 535 17.47 -10.93 14.84
CA LYS A 535 16.93 -11.93 13.90
C LYS A 535 17.02 -11.48 12.42
N LYS A 536 16.91 -10.18 12.17
CA LYS A 536 17.01 -9.61 10.81
C LYS A 536 18.41 -9.73 10.23
N LEU A 537 19.42 -9.54 11.09
CA LEU A 537 20.81 -9.67 10.71
C LEU A 537 21.15 -11.14 10.36
N LEU A 538 20.61 -12.09 11.13
CA LEU A 538 20.79 -13.52 10.87
C LEU A 538 20.14 -13.95 9.56
N GLU A 539 18.89 -13.49 9.29
CA GLU A 539 18.22 -13.73 8.00
C GLU A 539 19.05 -13.16 6.83
N ALA A 540 19.53 -11.92 6.94
CA ALA A 540 20.33 -11.28 5.89
C ALA A 540 21.65 -12.03 5.62
N ARG A 541 22.34 -12.50 6.66
CA ARG A 541 23.58 -13.30 6.54
C ARG A 541 23.31 -14.67 5.90
N MET A 542 22.21 -15.32 6.26
CA MET A 542 21.80 -16.58 5.65
C MET A 542 21.56 -16.40 4.14
N ILE A 543 20.84 -15.36 3.76
CA ILE A 543 20.56 -15.04 2.35
C ILE A 543 21.86 -14.72 1.62
N ALA A 544 22.75 -13.90 2.20
CA ALA A 544 24.05 -13.58 1.61
C ALA A 544 24.90 -14.83 1.36
N LYS A 545 24.92 -15.76 2.31
CA LYS A 545 25.58 -17.06 2.15
C LYS A 545 24.98 -17.83 0.97
N ARG A 546 23.63 -17.93 0.94
CA ARG A 546 22.95 -18.68 -0.12
C ARG A 546 23.13 -18.07 -1.52
N ILE A 547 23.10 -16.75 -1.63
CA ILE A 547 23.41 -16.05 -2.90
C ILE A 547 24.81 -16.42 -3.41
N LYS A 548 25.83 -16.44 -2.54
CA LYS A 548 27.21 -16.83 -2.93
C LYS A 548 27.28 -18.27 -3.43
N GLU A 549 26.56 -19.18 -2.79
CA GLU A 549 26.46 -20.57 -3.23
C GLU A 549 25.78 -20.68 -4.59
N LEU A 550 24.68 -19.97 -4.79
CA LEU A 550 23.96 -19.95 -6.07
C LEU A 550 24.77 -19.38 -7.22
N MET A 551 25.55 -18.30 -6.99
CA MET A 551 26.41 -17.68 -8.02
C MET A 551 27.43 -18.66 -8.60
N GLY A 552 27.82 -19.72 -7.87
CA GLY A 552 28.75 -20.73 -8.34
C GLY A 552 28.10 -21.92 -9.05
N THR A 553 26.80 -22.15 -8.85
CA THR A 553 26.17 -23.42 -9.23
C THR A 553 24.86 -23.26 -10.00
N GLN A 554 24.10 -22.19 -9.74
CA GLN A 554 22.75 -22.01 -10.28
C GLN A 554 22.78 -21.57 -11.74
N LYS A 555 21.84 -22.11 -12.53
CA LYS A 555 21.55 -21.64 -13.89
C LYS A 555 20.11 -21.14 -13.97
N VAL A 556 19.86 -20.21 -14.85
CA VAL A 556 18.53 -19.65 -15.14
C VAL A 556 18.25 -19.72 -16.64
N THR A 557 16.98 -19.80 -16.99
CA THR A 557 16.59 -19.80 -18.42
C THR A 557 16.62 -18.36 -18.94
N ASP A 558 17.39 -18.13 -19.98
CA ASP A 558 17.39 -16.86 -20.68
C ASP A 558 16.11 -16.66 -21.48
N LYS A 559 15.44 -15.53 -21.29
CA LYS A 559 14.13 -15.27 -21.95
C LYS A 559 14.21 -15.13 -23.47
N ALA A 560 15.33 -14.61 -23.97
CA ALA A 560 15.48 -14.34 -25.40
C ALA A 560 15.81 -15.62 -26.17
N THR A 561 16.65 -16.47 -25.59
CA THR A 561 17.18 -17.66 -26.26
C THR A 561 16.46 -18.95 -25.83
N GLY A 562 15.85 -18.99 -24.65
CA GLY A 562 15.31 -20.20 -24.04
C GLY A 562 16.36 -21.17 -23.49
N GLU A 563 17.65 -20.79 -23.52
CA GLU A 563 18.77 -21.62 -23.07
C GLU A 563 19.14 -21.32 -21.61
N LEU A 564 19.79 -22.29 -20.97
CA LEU A 564 20.29 -22.12 -19.61
C LEU A 564 21.60 -21.33 -19.60
N ARG A 565 21.65 -20.23 -18.85
CA ARG A 565 22.84 -19.44 -18.57
C ARG A 565 23.16 -19.39 -17.08
N PRO A 566 24.41 -19.12 -16.67
CA PRO A 566 24.73 -18.85 -15.28
C PRO A 566 23.86 -17.71 -14.71
N VAL A 567 23.47 -17.86 -13.44
CA VAL A 567 22.72 -16.83 -12.72
C VAL A 567 23.57 -15.57 -12.53
N GLN A 568 22.93 -14.40 -12.55
CA GLN A 568 23.51 -13.10 -12.26
C GLN A 568 22.84 -12.48 -11.04
N TYR A 569 23.42 -11.45 -10.44
CA TYR A 569 22.79 -10.75 -9.31
C TYR A 569 21.46 -10.09 -9.70
N SER A 570 21.34 -9.59 -10.93
CA SER A 570 20.10 -9.02 -11.48
C SER A 570 18.95 -10.03 -11.62
N ASP A 571 19.25 -11.33 -11.62
CA ASP A 571 18.23 -12.39 -11.65
C ASP A 571 17.60 -12.64 -10.28
N MET A 572 18.16 -12.05 -9.22
CA MET A 572 17.78 -12.31 -7.84
C MET A 572 17.03 -11.14 -7.22
N VAL A 573 15.96 -11.44 -6.50
CA VAL A 573 15.20 -10.46 -5.73
C VAL A 573 14.97 -10.94 -4.31
N ILE A 574 15.05 -10.00 -3.36
CA ILE A 574 14.66 -10.20 -1.97
C ILE A 574 13.35 -9.46 -1.75
N LEU A 575 12.29 -10.20 -1.44
CA LEU A 575 10.95 -9.69 -1.21
C LEU A 575 10.63 -9.60 0.27
N LEU A 576 10.19 -8.42 0.68
CA LEU A 576 9.78 -8.11 2.05
C LEU A 576 8.35 -7.58 2.05
N ARG A 577 7.57 -7.87 3.09
CA ARG A 577 6.26 -7.24 3.28
C ARG A 577 6.39 -5.74 3.55
N SER A 578 7.39 -5.34 4.35
CA SER A 578 7.70 -3.95 4.68
C SER A 578 9.21 -3.74 4.62
N LEU A 579 9.64 -2.69 3.96
CA LEU A 579 11.06 -2.33 3.85
C LEU A 579 11.60 -1.69 5.14
N SER A 580 10.73 -1.00 5.88
CA SER A 580 11.13 -0.26 7.09
C SER A 580 11.85 -1.16 8.11
N GLY A 581 13.06 -0.77 8.48
CA GLY A 581 13.92 -1.45 9.43
C GLY A 581 14.48 -2.81 8.96
N TYR A 582 14.29 -3.18 7.69
CA TYR A 582 14.87 -4.38 7.07
C TYR A 582 15.81 -4.04 5.91
N ALA A 583 15.34 -3.21 4.97
CA ALA A 583 15.98 -3.03 3.68
C ALA A 583 17.43 -2.54 3.78
N ASP A 584 17.69 -1.49 4.56
CA ASP A 584 19.02 -0.93 4.72
C ASP A 584 20.00 -1.88 5.40
N ARG A 585 19.50 -2.66 6.39
CA ARG A 585 20.29 -3.70 7.06
C ARG A 585 20.65 -4.84 6.11
N PHE A 586 19.68 -5.29 5.29
CA PHE A 586 19.92 -6.31 4.29
C PHE A 586 20.92 -5.82 3.24
N ALA A 587 20.75 -4.61 2.72
CA ALA A 587 21.69 -4.01 1.77
C ALA A 587 23.10 -3.89 2.35
N ALA A 588 23.23 -3.44 3.61
CA ALA A 588 24.54 -3.33 4.27
C ALA A 588 25.21 -4.70 4.39
N VAL A 589 24.53 -5.72 4.87
CA VAL A 589 25.06 -7.09 5.03
C VAL A 589 25.48 -7.69 3.69
N LEU A 590 24.71 -7.49 2.64
CA LEU A 590 25.01 -7.98 1.30
C LEU A 590 26.25 -7.28 0.72
N ASN A 591 26.30 -5.95 0.81
CA ASN A 591 27.42 -5.15 0.33
C ASN A 591 28.71 -5.47 1.10
N ASP A 592 28.65 -5.61 2.42
CA ASP A 592 29.77 -6.06 3.26
C ASP A 592 30.26 -7.46 2.87
N ALA A 593 29.35 -8.32 2.44
CA ALA A 593 29.68 -9.64 1.91
C ALA A 593 30.20 -9.61 0.44
N GLY A 594 30.32 -8.43 -0.19
CA GLY A 594 30.76 -8.27 -1.58
C GLY A 594 29.67 -8.62 -2.61
N ILE A 595 28.39 -8.62 -2.23
CA ILE A 595 27.24 -8.84 -3.09
C ILE A 595 26.64 -7.47 -3.39
N PRO A 596 26.67 -6.97 -4.63
CA PRO A 596 26.05 -5.69 -4.97
C PRO A 596 24.55 -5.78 -4.77
N ALA A 597 24.03 -4.99 -3.85
CA ALA A 597 22.63 -4.97 -3.50
C ALA A 597 22.08 -3.55 -3.54
N HIS A 598 20.87 -3.42 -4.08
CA HIS A 598 20.15 -2.16 -4.17
C HIS A 598 18.77 -2.28 -3.54
N THR A 599 18.42 -1.27 -2.76
CA THR A 599 17.12 -1.15 -2.11
C THR A 599 16.27 -0.19 -2.92
N VAL A 600 15.17 -0.69 -3.47
CA VAL A 600 14.14 0.18 -4.04
C VAL A 600 13.35 0.79 -2.88
N SER A 601 14.00 1.72 -2.15
CA SER A 601 13.37 2.41 -1.02
C SER A 601 12.36 3.43 -1.53
N ALA A 602 11.22 3.53 -0.83
CA ALA A 602 10.27 4.62 -1.02
C ALA A 602 10.41 5.69 0.08
N THR A 603 11.35 5.50 1.03
CA THR A 603 11.49 6.32 2.23
C THR A 603 12.97 6.52 2.56
N GLY A 604 13.27 7.55 3.33
CA GLY A 604 14.61 7.83 3.85
C GLY A 604 15.31 9.05 3.23
N TYR A 605 14.76 9.63 2.18
CA TYR A 605 15.32 10.80 1.50
C TYR A 605 15.53 11.99 2.45
N PHE A 606 14.47 12.37 3.16
CA PHE A 606 14.55 13.49 4.10
C PHE A 606 15.39 13.20 5.35
N SER A 607 15.72 11.95 5.64
CA SER A 607 16.58 11.58 6.77
C SER A 607 18.06 11.54 6.41
N THR A 608 18.41 11.68 5.14
CA THR A 608 19.82 11.72 4.71
C THR A 608 20.54 12.94 5.26
N VAL A 609 21.81 12.78 5.63
CA VAL A 609 22.58 13.84 6.30
C VAL A 609 22.71 15.07 5.42
N GLU A 610 22.95 14.90 4.12
CA GLU A 610 23.08 16.00 3.17
C GLU A 610 21.81 16.82 3.04
N VAL A 611 20.66 16.19 2.99
CA VAL A 611 19.34 16.85 2.88
C VAL A 611 18.99 17.52 4.21
N GLN A 612 19.16 16.83 5.34
CA GLN A 612 18.90 17.39 6.67
C GLN A 612 19.76 18.62 6.99
N THR A 613 21.00 18.65 6.51
CA THR A 613 21.88 19.82 6.70
C THR A 613 21.34 21.03 5.95
N VAL A 614 20.92 20.87 4.70
CA VAL A 614 20.35 21.96 3.89
C VAL A 614 18.99 22.40 4.50
N LEU A 615 18.14 21.46 4.88
CA LEU A 615 16.85 21.75 5.53
C LEU A 615 17.06 22.49 6.86
N SER A 616 18.08 22.12 7.65
CA SER A 616 18.41 22.84 8.88
C SER A 616 18.84 24.28 8.60
N MET A 617 19.61 24.51 7.51
CA MET A 617 19.96 25.87 7.09
C MET A 617 18.73 26.67 6.66
N LEU A 618 17.82 26.08 5.88
CA LEU A 618 16.56 26.72 5.49
C LEU A 618 15.69 27.07 6.70
N ARG A 619 15.64 26.19 7.72
CA ARG A 619 14.89 26.43 8.96
C ARG A 619 15.43 27.64 9.74
N ILE A 620 16.75 27.80 9.83
CA ILE A 620 17.34 28.97 10.51
C ILE A 620 17.27 30.23 9.66
N LEU A 621 17.25 30.16 8.35
CA LEU A 621 16.99 31.29 7.47
C LEU A 621 15.55 31.83 7.65
N ASP A 622 14.58 30.94 7.82
CA ASP A 622 13.20 31.29 8.15
C ASP A 622 13.07 31.79 9.58
N ASN A 623 13.49 30.97 10.55
CA ASN A 623 13.42 31.30 11.97
C ASN A 623 14.72 30.95 12.71
N PRO A 624 15.57 31.93 13.01
CA PRO A 624 16.88 31.68 13.65
C PRO A 624 16.80 31.22 15.11
N ARG A 625 15.63 31.32 15.76
CA ARG A 625 15.45 30.94 17.16
C ARG A 625 15.23 29.47 17.41
N GLN A 626 15.76 28.63 16.52
CA GLN A 626 15.67 27.17 16.58
C GLN A 626 17.04 26.58 16.92
N ASP A 627 17.28 26.29 18.21
CA ASP A 627 18.59 25.84 18.70
C ASP A 627 19.09 24.55 18.06
N ILE A 628 18.19 23.57 17.78
CA ILE A 628 18.57 22.27 17.16
C ILE A 628 19.04 22.44 15.72
N PRO A 629 18.28 23.07 14.80
CA PRO A 629 18.76 23.32 13.44
C PRO A 629 20.02 24.21 13.41
N LEU A 630 20.10 25.21 14.26
CA LEU A 630 21.28 26.06 14.36
C LEU A 630 22.52 25.26 14.76
N THR A 631 22.42 24.43 15.79
CA THR A 631 23.54 23.57 16.23
C THR A 631 23.93 22.59 15.12
N ALA A 632 22.97 22.00 14.41
CA ALA A 632 23.24 21.10 13.29
C ALA A 632 24.02 21.80 12.17
N VAL A 633 23.65 23.03 11.81
CA VAL A 633 24.35 23.79 10.79
C VAL A 633 25.75 24.21 11.25
N LEU A 634 25.89 24.69 12.48
CA LEU A 634 27.18 25.11 13.03
C LEU A 634 28.20 23.95 13.11
N ARG A 635 27.71 22.75 13.42
CA ARG A 635 28.53 21.53 13.44
C ARG A 635 28.83 20.98 12.06
N SER A 636 28.00 21.26 11.08
CA SER A 636 28.15 20.76 9.70
C SER A 636 29.34 21.43 9.00
N PRO A 637 29.77 20.88 7.83
CA PRO A 637 30.83 21.51 7.01
C PRO A 637 30.50 22.94 6.57
N ILE A 638 29.26 23.39 6.66
CA ILE A 638 28.86 24.77 6.34
C ILE A 638 29.56 25.79 7.25
N ALA A 639 29.62 25.52 8.56
CA ALA A 639 30.34 26.35 9.51
C ALA A 639 31.62 25.67 10.04
N GLY A 640 31.64 24.35 10.20
CA GLY A 640 32.83 23.57 10.56
C GLY A 640 33.24 23.67 12.01
N LEU A 641 32.34 24.02 12.94
CA LEU A 641 32.64 24.08 14.37
C LEU A 641 32.65 22.67 15.00
N SER A 642 33.61 22.44 15.88
CA SER A 642 33.71 21.21 16.67
C SER A 642 32.72 21.22 17.86
N ASP A 643 32.46 20.04 18.42
CA ASP A 643 31.62 19.92 19.62
C ASP A 643 32.17 20.74 20.82
N GLU A 644 33.50 20.84 20.92
CA GLU A 644 34.18 21.64 21.95
C GLU A 644 33.96 23.15 21.74
N GLU A 645 34.06 23.61 20.48
CA GLU A 645 33.83 25.02 20.13
C GLU A 645 32.38 25.43 20.40
N LEU A 646 31.40 24.54 20.05
CA LEU A 646 29.99 24.74 20.35
C LEU A 646 29.71 24.80 21.87
N ALA A 647 30.36 23.90 22.64
CA ALA A 647 30.27 23.90 24.08
C ALA A 647 30.83 25.20 24.68
N LYS A 648 31.93 25.73 24.17
CA LYS A 648 32.47 27.02 24.61
C LYS A 648 31.51 28.18 24.37
N LEU A 649 30.87 28.20 23.20
CA LEU A 649 29.81 29.19 22.89
C LEU A 649 28.64 29.09 23.88
N ARG A 650 28.20 27.90 24.21
CA ARG A 650 27.09 27.67 25.15
C ARG A 650 27.47 28.07 26.59
N LEU A 651 28.72 27.93 26.98
CA LEU A 651 29.20 28.26 28.33
C LEU A 651 29.35 29.76 28.59
N LYS A 652 29.29 30.60 27.55
CA LYS A 652 29.38 32.08 27.73
C LYS A 652 28.23 32.60 28.56
N ASP A 653 27.01 32.17 28.31
CA ASP A 653 25.86 32.45 29.14
C ASP A 653 24.91 31.22 29.16
N LYS A 654 24.67 30.71 30.38
CA LYS A 654 23.82 29.52 30.59
C LYS A 654 22.34 29.87 30.79
N ASP A 655 22.02 31.11 31.04
CA ASP A 655 20.68 31.57 31.40
C ASP A 655 19.86 32.00 30.16
N VAL A 656 20.52 32.27 29.02
CA VAL A 656 19.89 32.59 27.75
C VAL A 656 19.84 31.39 26.80
N ARG A 657 19.04 31.48 25.72
CA ARG A 657 18.98 30.44 24.69
C ARG A 657 20.27 30.36 23.88
N PHE A 658 20.59 29.21 23.35
CA PHE A 658 21.84 29.01 22.59
C PHE A 658 21.94 29.95 21.38
N TYR A 659 20.81 30.19 20.68
CA TYR A 659 20.74 31.16 19.60
C TYR A 659 21.23 32.55 20.02
N GLU A 660 20.83 33.01 21.20
CA GLU A 660 21.23 34.36 21.70
C GLU A 660 22.73 34.41 21.95
N CYS A 661 23.32 33.35 22.53
CA CYS A 661 24.79 33.27 22.71
C CYS A 661 25.53 33.34 21.38
N VAL A 662 25.02 32.64 20.34
CA VAL A 662 25.61 32.62 19.00
C VAL A 662 25.49 33.97 18.33
N LEU A 663 24.30 34.59 18.39
CA LEU A 663 24.08 35.91 17.77
C LEU A 663 24.95 37.01 18.39
N GLU A 664 25.01 37.08 19.71
CA GLU A 664 25.84 38.05 20.40
C GLU A 664 27.32 37.92 20.00
N GLU A 665 27.82 36.70 19.90
CA GLU A 665 29.20 36.46 19.46
C GLU A 665 29.43 36.84 18.00
N CYS A 666 28.48 36.51 17.13
CA CYS A 666 28.54 36.87 15.72
C CYS A 666 28.54 38.41 15.53
N GLU A 667 27.68 39.12 16.26
CA GLU A 667 27.65 40.59 16.22
C GLU A 667 28.93 41.21 16.74
N ARG A 668 29.48 40.67 17.83
CA ARG A 668 30.81 41.09 18.35
C ARG A 668 31.88 40.94 17.28
N LEU A 669 31.98 39.77 16.65
CA LEU A 669 32.97 39.49 15.61
C LEU A 669 32.81 40.39 14.39
N LYS A 670 31.58 40.71 14.02
CA LYS A 670 31.27 41.62 12.91
C LYS A 670 31.73 43.03 13.23
N GLN A 671 31.42 43.56 14.43
CA GLN A 671 31.84 44.87 14.85
C GLN A 671 33.35 44.97 14.93
N GLU A 672 34.05 43.97 15.47
CA GLU A 672 35.52 43.92 15.51
C GLU A 672 36.14 43.91 14.10
N ALA A 673 35.48 43.24 13.13
CA ALA A 673 35.94 43.26 11.75
C ALA A 673 35.82 44.62 11.07
N GLU A 674 34.79 45.39 11.44
CA GLU A 674 34.55 46.75 10.92
C GLU A 674 35.52 47.77 11.57
N GLU A 675 35.76 47.65 12.88
CA GLU A 675 36.60 48.58 13.62
C GLU A 675 38.10 48.34 13.41
N ASN A 676 38.53 47.06 13.25
CA ASN A 676 39.95 46.70 13.14
C ASN A 676 40.17 45.72 11.94
N PRO A 677 40.05 46.19 10.71
CA PRO A 677 40.25 45.35 9.55
C PRO A 677 41.70 44.86 9.50
N GLY A 678 41.92 43.55 9.72
CA GLY A 678 43.24 42.89 9.70
C GLY A 678 43.70 42.34 11.05
N GLN A 679 42.89 42.43 12.09
CA GLN A 679 43.16 41.74 13.34
C GLN A 679 42.95 40.23 13.15
N GLY A 680 43.96 39.42 13.54
CA GLY A 680 43.88 37.96 13.48
C GLY A 680 42.84 37.43 14.47
N ARG A 681 41.95 36.55 13.98
CA ARG A 681 41.00 35.77 14.76
C ARG A 681 41.56 34.39 15.05
N ASP A 682 41.08 33.77 16.12
CA ASP A 682 41.32 32.34 16.26
C ASP A 682 40.52 31.54 15.22
N ASP A 683 40.82 30.25 15.09
CA ASP A 683 40.19 29.39 14.07
C ASP A 683 38.67 29.29 14.27
N SER A 684 38.21 29.24 15.52
CA SER A 684 36.77 29.12 15.82
C SER A 684 36.03 30.43 15.55
N GLU A 685 36.61 31.58 15.88
CA GLU A 685 36.07 32.91 15.61
C GLU A 685 36.01 33.17 14.08
N GLU A 686 37.01 32.76 13.33
CA GLU A 686 37.05 32.90 11.85
C GLU A 686 35.94 32.02 11.18
N LYS A 687 35.79 30.79 11.62
CA LYS A 687 34.73 29.90 11.13
C LYS A 687 33.34 30.49 11.41
N LEU A 688 33.10 30.94 12.64
CA LEU A 688 31.83 31.55 13.04
C LEU A 688 31.54 32.84 12.27
N TYR A 689 32.53 33.69 12.08
CA TYR A 689 32.41 34.94 11.33
C TYR A 689 32.05 34.68 9.86
N ARG A 690 32.76 33.77 9.20
CA ARG A 690 32.50 33.39 7.80
C ARG A 690 31.09 32.83 7.64
N PHE A 691 30.67 31.94 8.55
CA PHE A 691 29.31 31.43 8.58
C PHE A 691 28.29 32.57 8.70
N TYR A 692 28.51 33.49 9.65
CA TYR A 692 27.56 34.60 9.91
C TYR A 692 27.41 35.53 8.70
N VAL A 693 28.50 35.89 8.04
CA VAL A 693 28.45 36.71 6.82
C VAL A 693 27.66 36.04 5.72
N THR A 694 27.88 34.73 5.51
CA THR A 694 27.14 33.95 4.50
C THR A 694 25.65 33.82 4.89
N TYR A 695 25.38 33.58 6.16
CA TYR A 695 24.02 33.49 6.69
C TYR A 695 23.24 34.81 6.52
N GLU A 696 23.83 35.95 6.89
CA GLU A 696 23.20 37.28 6.71
C GLU A 696 22.91 37.56 5.23
N LYS A 697 23.85 37.25 4.35
CA LYS A 697 23.69 37.39 2.89
C LYS A 697 22.50 36.60 2.39
N LEU A 698 22.43 35.32 2.72
CA LEU A 698 21.33 34.45 2.29
C LEU A 698 20.00 34.88 2.91
N ARG A 699 19.98 35.28 4.18
CA ARG A 699 18.77 35.73 4.86
C ARG A 699 18.17 36.97 4.24
N GLN A 700 18.99 37.90 3.79
CA GLN A 700 18.54 39.12 3.09
C GLN A 700 17.88 38.78 1.73
N LEU A 701 18.24 37.68 1.11
CA LEU A 701 17.68 37.23 -0.17
C LEU A 701 16.34 36.49 -0.03
N VAL A 702 16.01 35.93 1.16
CA VAL A 702 14.81 35.12 1.38
C VAL A 702 13.51 35.76 0.86
N PRO A 703 13.23 37.09 1.07
CA PRO A 703 11.95 37.64 0.65
C PRO A 703 11.73 37.69 -0.86
N ASP A 704 12.80 37.84 -1.64
CA ASP A 704 12.75 38.19 -3.07
C ASP A 704 13.30 37.07 -3.99
N THR A 705 13.79 35.96 -3.41
CA THR A 705 14.43 34.87 -4.18
C THR A 705 13.56 33.63 -4.16
N PRO A 706 13.27 33.00 -5.30
CA PRO A 706 12.66 31.67 -5.35
C PRO A 706 13.42 30.66 -4.51
N ILE A 707 12.71 29.69 -3.92
CA ILE A 707 13.32 28.75 -2.95
C ILE A 707 14.35 27.86 -3.62
N HIS A 708 14.06 27.40 -4.85
CA HIS A 708 15.02 26.60 -5.62
C HIS A 708 16.32 27.36 -5.89
N GLU A 709 16.25 28.63 -6.27
CA GLU A 709 17.41 29.50 -6.45
C GLU A 709 18.14 29.76 -5.12
N LEU A 710 17.38 29.92 -4.03
CA LEU A 710 17.96 30.07 -2.70
C LEU A 710 18.75 28.83 -2.27
N ILE A 711 18.24 27.62 -2.55
CA ILE A 711 18.93 26.35 -2.29
C ILE A 711 20.21 26.27 -3.15
N GLU A 712 20.15 26.58 -4.43
CA GLU A 712 21.32 26.58 -5.32
C GLU A 712 22.39 27.59 -4.84
N LEU A 713 21.98 28.79 -4.47
CA LEU A 713 22.89 29.79 -3.90
C LEU A 713 23.49 29.33 -2.57
N LEU A 714 22.71 28.70 -1.70
CA LEU A 714 23.20 28.12 -0.46
C LEU A 714 24.28 27.07 -0.73
N LEU A 715 24.01 26.11 -1.62
CA LEU A 715 24.98 25.07 -1.96
C LEU A 715 26.27 25.64 -2.53
N LYS A 716 26.16 26.66 -3.37
CA LYS A 716 27.31 27.35 -3.99
C LYS A 716 28.11 28.20 -3.00
N GLU A 717 27.47 29.07 -2.25
CA GLU A 717 28.13 30.01 -1.36
C GLU A 717 28.81 29.31 -0.16
N THR A 718 28.24 28.19 0.30
CA THR A 718 28.80 27.37 1.38
C THR A 718 29.80 26.31 0.89
N GLY A 719 29.84 26.01 -0.42
CA GLY A 719 30.57 24.88 -0.99
C GLY A 719 30.08 23.51 -0.55
N TYR A 720 28.87 23.45 0.05
CA TYR A 720 28.33 22.21 0.60
C TYR A 720 27.98 21.17 -0.48
N GLY A 721 27.58 21.61 -1.67
CA GLY A 721 27.32 20.74 -2.81
C GLY A 721 28.57 19.95 -3.22
N ASP A 722 29.70 20.62 -3.38
CA ASP A 722 30.99 20.01 -3.73
C ASP A 722 31.51 19.09 -2.61
N TYR A 723 31.33 19.52 -1.35
CA TYR A 723 31.65 18.67 -0.20
C TYR A 723 30.84 17.36 -0.20
N ALA A 724 29.54 17.41 -0.40
CA ALA A 724 28.67 16.24 -0.44
C ALA A 724 29.07 15.30 -1.60
N ALA A 725 29.41 15.84 -2.77
CA ALA A 725 29.88 15.07 -3.91
C ALA A 725 31.24 14.38 -3.65
N ALA A 726 32.07 14.93 -2.80
CA ALA A 726 33.38 14.36 -2.45
C ALA A 726 33.31 13.28 -1.34
N MET A 727 32.17 13.13 -0.70
CA MET A 727 31.94 12.12 0.36
C MET A 727 31.75 10.70 -0.22
N PRO A 728 31.89 9.65 0.59
CA PRO A 728 31.48 8.30 0.18
C PRO A 728 30.04 8.30 -0.36
N ALA A 729 29.80 7.63 -1.47
CA ALA A 729 28.55 7.68 -2.25
C ALA A 729 28.19 9.10 -2.74
N GLY A 730 29.19 9.89 -3.12
CA GLY A 730 29.07 11.31 -3.47
C GLY A 730 28.09 11.58 -4.59
N ASP A 731 28.08 10.76 -5.65
CA ASP A 731 27.13 10.91 -6.77
C ASP A 731 25.67 10.86 -6.28
N ARG A 732 25.34 9.91 -5.40
CA ARG A 732 24.01 9.79 -4.81
C ARG A 732 23.67 10.97 -3.89
N ARG A 733 24.63 11.42 -3.07
CA ARG A 733 24.43 12.58 -2.21
C ARG A 733 24.18 13.85 -3.00
N HIS A 734 24.94 14.03 -4.08
CA HIS A 734 24.74 15.16 -4.99
C HIS A 734 23.37 15.09 -5.68
N ALA A 735 22.96 13.90 -6.16
CA ALA A 735 21.66 13.69 -6.74
C ALA A 735 20.51 13.95 -5.74
N ASN A 736 20.68 13.57 -4.46
CA ASN A 736 19.73 13.90 -3.40
C ASN A 736 19.57 15.43 -3.23
N LEU A 737 20.65 16.18 -3.29
CA LEU A 737 20.61 17.65 -3.22
C LEU A 737 19.92 18.27 -4.45
N LEU A 738 20.15 17.76 -5.65
CA LEU A 738 19.45 18.19 -6.85
C LEU A 738 17.95 17.87 -6.77
N MET A 739 17.59 16.71 -6.24
CA MET A 739 16.19 16.35 -6.01
C MET A 739 15.50 17.32 -5.03
N LEU A 740 16.23 17.89 -4.04
CA LEU A 740 15.67 18.93 -3.17
C LEU A 740 15.34 20.22 -3.95
N VAL A 741 16.18 20.58 -4.92
CA VAL A 741 15.91 21.70 -5.83
C VAL A 741 14.65 21.44 -6.65
N GLU A 742 14.50 20.24 -7.23
CA GLU A 742 13.31 19.85 -7.99
C GLU A 742 12.04 19.88 -7.13
N LYS A 743 12.14 19.44 -5.86
CA LYS A 743 11.02 19.54 -4.91
C LYS A 743 10.64 20.99 -4.61
N ALA A 744 11.63 21.88 -4.51
CA ALA A 744 11.36 23.32 -4.35
C ALA A 744 10.66 23.91 -5.58
N ILE A 745 11.07 23.54 -6.80
CA ILE A 745 10.40 23.94 -8.05
C ILE A 745 8.96 23.42 -8.07
N ALA A 746 8.75 22.16 -7.72
CA ALA A 746 7.41 21.58 -7.66
C ALA A 746 6.53 22.31 -6.63
N TYR A 747 7.07 22.59 -5.45
CA TYR A 747 6.37 23.37 -4.42
C TYR A 747 6.01 24.79 -4.89
N GLU A 748 6.86 25.46 -5.63
CA GLU A 748 6.59 26.82 -6.14
C GLU A 748 5.43 26.87 -7.14
N ASN A 749 5.06 25.71 -7.71
CA ASN A 749 3.86 25.58 -8.55
C ASN A 749 2.58 25.34 -7.72
N THR A 750 2.68 25.19 -6.40
CA THR A 750 1.52 25.04 -5.50
C THR A 750 0.89 26.39 -5.17
N SER A 751 -0.23 26.35 -4.44
CA SER A 751 -0.91 27.55 -3.96
C SER A 751 -0.23 28.20 -2.72
N TYR A 752 0.74 27.52 -2.13
CA TYR A 752 1.53 28.02 -1.01
C TYR A 752 2.82 28.66 -1.51
N LYS A 753 3.25 29.75 -0.88
CA LYS A 753 4.45 30.51 -1.26
C LYS A 753 5.31 30.84 -0.06
N GLY A 754 6.60 31.05 -0.29
CA GLY A 754 7.57 31.50 0.70
C GLY A 754 8.21 30.38 1.52
N LEU A 755 9.37 30.71 2.11
CA LEU A 755 10.24 29.75 2.80
C LEU A 755 9.56 29.12 4.01
N PHE A 756 8.80 29.89 4.79
CA PHE A 756 8.05 29.39 5.95
C PHE A 756 7.12 28.22 5.58
N HIS A 757 6.32 28.42 4.55
CA HIS A 757 5.38 27.37 4.10
C HIS A 757 6.10 26.18 3.45
N PHE A 758 7.24 26.41 2.80
CA PHE A 758 8.06 25.30 2.27
C PHE A 758 8.65 24.43 3.38
N VAL A 759 9.20 25.04 4.42
CA VAL A 759 9.72 24.31 5.58
C VAL A 759 8.59 23.49 6.22
N ARG A 760 7.42 24.11 6.42
CA ARG A 760 6.24 23.43 6.95
C ARG A 760 5.77 22.28 6.04
N TYR A 761 5.77 22.49 4.74
CA TYR A 761 5.45 21.46 3.74
C TYR A 761 6.37 20.24 3.88
N ILE A 762 7.68 20.44 4.00
CA ILE A 762 8.63 19.36 4.21
C ILE A 762 8.43 18.67 5.57
N ASP A 763 8.19 19.43 6.64
CA ASP A 763 7.94 18.88 7.98
C ASP A 763 6.68 18.01 8.01
N GLU A 764 5.61 18.41 7.32
CA GLU A 764 4.39 17.60 7.19
C GLU A 764 4.60 16.35 6.32
N LEU A 765 5.36 16.44 5.24
CA LEU A 765 5.73 15.25 4.48
C LEU A 765 6.45 14.21 5.35
N GLN A 766 7.41 14.66 6.17
CA GLN A 766 8.13 13.79 7.12
C GLN A 766 7.23 13.18 8.19
N LYS A 767 6.32 13.96 8.75
CA LYS A 767 5.41 13.53 9.84
C LYS A 767 4.45 12.43 9.40
N TYR A 768 4.02 12.45 8.15
CA TYR A 768 3.04 11.51 7.61
C TYR A 768 3.64 10.38 6.77
N ASP A 769 4.94 10.11 6.93
CA ASP A 769 5.66 9.08 6.15
C ASP A 769 5.51 9.24 4.62
N VAL A 770 5.20 10.45 4.14
CA VAL A 770 5.35 10.78 2.73
C VAL A 770 6.80 11.15 2.51
N ASP A 771 7.61 10.14 2.67
CA ASP A 771 9.03 10.27 2.36
C ASP A 771 9.26 9.77 0.93
N PHE A 772 10.25 10.31 0.29
CA PHE A 772 10.67 9.89 -1.03
C PHE A 772 11.85 8.91 -0.87
N GLY A 773 12.01 8.00 -1.82
CA GLY A 773 13.26 7.24 -1.93
C GLY A 773 14.42 8.20 -2.21
N GLU A 774 15.62 7.84 -1.73
CA GLU A 774 16.85 8.50 -2.19
C GLU A 774 16.91 8.46 -3.72
N ALA A 775 17.64 9.40 -4.33
CA ALA A 775 17.81 9.45 -5.78
C ALA A 775 18.34 8.11 -6.31
N ASP A 776 17.56 7.49 -7.19
CA ASP A 776 17.90 6.21 -7.78
C ASP A 776 18.82 6.44 -8.99
N LEU A 777 20.10 6.21 -8.79
CA LEU A 777 21.13 6.29 -9.85
C LEU A 777 21.35 4.94 -10.54
N ILE A 778 20.70 3.87 -10.04
CA ILE A 778 20.90 2.52 -10.54
C ILE A 778 19.90 2.25 -11.66
N GLY A 779 20.37 2.15 -12.88
CA GLY A 779 19.55 1.78 -14.03
C GLY A 779 18.91 0.39 -13.88
N GLU A 780 17.76 0.18 -14.52
CA GLU A 780 17.06 -1.12 -14.52
C GLU A 780 17.92 -2.31 -14.99
N ASN A 781 18.99 -2.04 -15.73
CA ASN A 781 19.89 -3.03 -16.33
C ASN A 781 21.15 -3.35 -15.52
N GLU A 782 21.32 -2.77 -14.33
CA GLU A 782 22.51 -3.05 -13.53
C GLU A 782 22.46 -4.43 -12.87
N ASN A 783 23.62 -5.07 -12.78
CA ASN A 783 23.76 -6.41 -12.22
C ASN A 783 23.84 -6.38 -10.69
N VAL A 784 22.72 -6.11 -10.03
CA VAL A 784 22.58 -6.00 -8.57
C VAL A 784 21.42 -6.83 -8.06
N VAL A 785 21.53 -7.35 -6.83
CA VAL A 785 20.41 -7.98 -6.12
C VAL A 785 19.43 -6.88 -5.70
N ARG A 786 18.17 -7.01 -6.09
CA ARG A 786 17.13 -6.05 -5.75
C ARG A 786 16.44 -6.40 -4.46
N ILE A 787 16.29 -5.43 -3.56
CA ILE A 787 15.52 -5.56 -2.31
C ILE A 787 14.28 -4.68 -2.46
N MET A 788 13.10 -5.28 -2.45
CA MET A 788 11.85 -4.55 -2.66
C MET A 788 10.68 -5.11 -1.86
N SER A 789 9.61 -4.32 -1.73
CA SER A 789 8.39 -4.83 -1.13
C SER A 789 7.61 -5.72 -2.09
N ILE A 790 6.82 -6.66 -1.54
CA ILE A 790 5.90 -7.51 -2.30
C ILE A 790 4.96 -6.66 -3.18
N HIS A 791 4.52 -5.49 -2.69
CA HIS A 791 3.66 -4.58 -3.46
C HIS A 791 4.36 -4.02 -4.71
N LYS A 792 5.65 -3.65 -4.60
CA LYS A 792 6.43 -3.14 -5.74
C LYS A 792 6.81 -4.24 -6.74
N SER A 793 6.81 -5.49 -6.32
CA SER A 793 7.11 -6.62 -7.22
C SER A 793 5.91 -7.09 -8.05
N LYS A 794 4.70 -6.56 -7.79
CA LYS A 794 3.52 -6.92 -8.56
C LYS A 794 3.69 -6.55 -10.04
N GLY A 795 3.42 -7.50 -10.92
CA GLY A 795 3.66 -7.35 -12.36
C GLY A 795 5.07 -7.72 -12.82
N LEU A 796 6.06 -7.77 -11.91
CA LEU A 796 7.44 -8.16 -12.22
C LEU A 796 7.62 -9.68 -12.13
N GLU A 797 8.76 -10.15 -12.66
CA GLU A 797 9.15 -11.56 -12.57
C GLU A 797 10.66 -11.67 -12.43
N PHE A 798 11.11 -12.62 -11.60
CA PHE A 798 12.52 -12.86 -11.31
C PHE A 798 12.81 -14.36 -11.33
N PRO A 799 13.94 -14.76 -11.90
CA PRO A 799 14.35 -16.17 -11.91
C PRO A 799 14.58 -16.76 -10.51
N VAL A 800 15.10 -15.97 -9.58
CA VAL A 800 15.38 -16.40 -8.20
C VAL A 800 14.76 -15.42 -7.21
N VAL A 801 13.91 -15.92 -6.32
CA VAL A 801 13.15 -15.11 -5.36
C VAL A 801 13.44 -15.57 -3.95
N PHE A 802 13.88 -14.65 -3.09
CA PHE A 802 13.97 -14.82 -1.65
C PHE A 802 12.78 -14.14 -0.97
N ALA A 803 11.80 -14.91 -0.53
CA ALA A 803 10.71 -14.41 0.31
C ALA A 803 11.16 -14.44 1.78
N THR A 804 11.35 -13.28 2.40
CA THR A 804 11.98 -13.15 3.72
C THR A 804 11.08 -12.43 4.73
N GLY A 805 11.46 -12.50 6.02
CA GLY A 805 10.66 -11.94 7.10
C GLY A 805 9.40 -12.74 7.42
N MET A 806 9.35 -14.02 7.05
CA MET A 806 8.18 -14.89 7.24
C MET A 806 7.90 -15.20 8.72
N GLY A 807 8.90 -15.07 9.59
CA GLY A 807 8.74 -15.20 11.05
C GLY A 807 8.15 -13.97 11.75
N LYS A 808 7.89 -12.88 11.04
CA LYS A 808 7.35 -11.65 11.63
C LYS A 808 5.86 -11.81 11.95
N ASN A 809 5.47 -11.43 13.15
CA ASN A 809 4.06 -11.36 13.51
C ASN A 809 3.31 -10.35 12.63
N PHE A 810 2.05 -10.67 12.31
CA PHE A 810 1.18 -9.70 11.63
C PHE A 810 0.91 -8.51 12.56
N ASN A 811 1.01 -7.30 12.03
CA ASN A 811 0.52 -6.13 12.75
C ASN A 811 -1.01 -6.24 12.86
N ARG A 812 -1.51 -6.21 14.09
CA ARG A 812 -2.94 -6.30 14.42
C ARG A 812 -3.49 -5.00 14.98
N GLN A 813 -2.72 -3.92 14.86
CA GLN A 813 -3.20 -2.57 15.17
C GLN A 813 -3.92 -2.07 13.91
N ASP A 814 -5.24 -2.11 13.98
CA ASP A 814 -6.14 -1.41 13.07
C ASP A 814 -6.43 -0.02 13.63
#